data_a7b7c4dd61348166adc172dcffee2024
#
_entry.id   a7b7c4dd61348166adc172dcffee2024
#
_cell.length_a   1.000
_cell.length_b   1.000
_cell.length_c   1.000
_cell.angle_alpha   90.00
_cell.angle_beta   90.00
_cell.angle_gamma   90.00
#
_symmetry.space_group_name_H-M   'P 1'
#
loop_
_entity.id
_entity.type
_entity.pdbx_description
1 polymer ?
#
loop_
_entity_poly.entity_id
_entity_poly.type
_entity_poly.pdbx_seq_one_letter_code
_entity_poly.pdbx_strand_id
1 'polypeptide(L)'
;MSFDTFADRHIGVSNPDELKAMLDTIGVGSVDELIAQVIPQSIRLKKPLDLPAGMSEYEFAAHIRALADRNHPLRSFIGMGYYPCAVPAAVARNVFENPAWYTSYTPYQAEISQGRLEALLNFQTAVLSLTGMEIANCSLLDEGTATAEAMLMMFALRSRDAVKEGRTQLFVDRNLFPQTLDLLLTRSEPFGIELIVDDYDCYEFSGKEFGAVVQYPAADGAVRDYAAFVEAAHAHDAKVTAVADLLSLALLKAPGEWGADICVGSAQRLGTPMGFGGPHAGYMATREAYKRQMPGRIIGVSVDRLGNRALLMALQMREQHIKRERATSNICTASALMASMVGFYCVYNGAEGLRRAAETAHTAACDTARALAALGYKLTNQHFFDTLDIEAEAAVIQSLALERGINFFYPSEERVRLSFDEVTTPDEVAEVVALFAEARGRKPKVARSHAPSTLPEALRRTSPILIEEVFRSHRSESALMRYIKRLEYRDISLADSMISLGSCTMKLNAAALMQPLSLAGFQNMHPFAPVEQAEGYMELIAALERDLATITGLAACSLQPNSGAAGEYAGLMVIRAYHQSKGQGYRNVILIPASAHGTNPASAAMAGMKIVTVACDAKGNIDVDDLKTKAEEHASELCGLMVTYPSTHGVFESRIREIVDAVHDAGGQVYMDGANMNAQVGLTNPGYIGADVCHLNLHKTFAMPHGGGGPGVGPICVAAHLRPFLPSHPIAATGGDEGITAVASAPWGSALLLPITYGYIKMLGGDGLRRATEMAIVNANYMSSALAAEYRTYYSGETGRVGHEMILDLTNFKHDYGIDCGDIAHRLMDYGFHAPTLSFPVHETLMVEPTESEPKAEMDRFMEALVHIKRECEAAAGQEDNVVRNAPHTAVEIAGEWSHPYSRREAAFPLGWIAEAKFWPYVSKIDNGYGDRNLVCRCTE
;
A
#
# COMPACT_ATOMS: atom_id res chain seq x y z
N MET A 1 31.76 -9.80 26.23
CA MET A 1 31.60 -8.57 25.41
C MET A 1 30.13 -8.36 25.20
N SER A 2 29.57 -7.26 25.68
CA SER A 2 28.22 -6.88 25.29
C SER A 2 28.34 -6.29 23.89
N PHE A 3 27.59 -6.85 22.91
CA PHE A 3 27.40 -6.19 21.63
C PHE A 3 26.61 -4.89 21.87
N ASP A 4 26.82 -3.86 21.03
CA ASP A 4 25.99 -2.67 21.05
C ASP A 4 24.52 -3.08 20.89
N THR A 5 23.64 -2.38 21.61
CA THR A 5 22.22 -2.63 21.46
C THR A 5 21.75 -2.10 20.10
N PHE A 6 20.74 -2.72 19.51
CA PHE A 6 20.14 -2.22 18.28
C PHE A 6 19.59 -0.81 18.45
N ALA A 7 19.03 -0.48 19.60
CA ALA A 7 18.55 0.86 19.93
C ALA A 7 19.63 1.94 19.76
N ASP A 8 20.88 1.66 20.14
CA ASP A 8 22.00 2.60 20.01
C ASP A 8 22.46 2.79 18.54
N ARG A 9 22.05 1.89 17.63
CA ARG A 9 22.32 1.99 16.20
C ARG A 9 21.15 2.60 15.41
N HIS A 10 19.92 2.33 15.84
CA HIS A 10 18.72 2.82 15.16
C HIS A 10 18.40 4.28 15.53
N ILE A 11 18.55 4.66 16.80
CA ILE A 11 18.27 6.02 17.27
C ILE A 11 19.42 6.93 16.83
N GLY A 12 19.09 7.96 16.02
CA GLY A 12 20.09 8.84 15.41
C GLY A 12 20.88 9.69 16.40
N VAL A 13 20.28 10.06 17.52
CA VAL A 13 20.92 10.81 18.63
C VAL A 13 21.29 9.84 19.73
N SER A 14 22.50 9.29 19.66
CA SER A 14 23.04 8.36 20.68
C SER A 14 24.13 8.96 21.55
N ASN A 15 24.68 10.13 21.17
CA ASN A 15 25.70 10.85 21.93
C ASN A 15 25.05 11.65 23.09
N PRO A 16 25.43 11.39 24.36
CA PRO A 16 24.87 12.11 25.51
C PRO A 16 25.10 13.63 25.47
N ASP A 17 26.22 14.10 24.88
CA ASP A 17 26.52 15.55 24.81
C ASP A 17 25.60 16.22 23.76
N GLU A 18 25.28 15.55 22.65
CA GLU A 18 24.30 16.03 21.66
C GLU A 18 22.91 16.11 22.28
N LEU A 19 22.48 15.03 22.96
CA LEU A 19 21.19 15.02 23.65
C LEU A 19 21.10 16.14 24.68
N LYS A 20 22.16 16.36 25.47
CA LYS A 20 22.22 17.47 26.43
C LYS A 20 22.05 18.82 25.76
N ALA A 21 22.77 19.08 24.67
CA ALA A 21 22.66 20.32 23.91
C ALA A 21 21.25 20.55 23.34
N MET A 22 20.57 19.47 22.90
CA MET A 22 19.18 19.54 22.43
C MET A 22 18.22 19.87 23.60
N LEU A 23 18.37 19.24 24.76
CA LEU A 23 17.56 19.52 25.95
C LEU A 23 17.77 20.96 26.46
N ASP A 24 19.03 21.44 26.44
CA ASP A 24 19.36 22.82 26.77
C ASP A 24 18.67 23.83 25.84
N THR A 25 18.60 23.51 24.51
CA THR A 25 17.87 24.30 23.50
C THR A 25 16.37 24.30 23.73
N ILE A 26 15.79 23.14 24.10
CA ILE A 26 14.38 23.01 24.46
C ILE A 26 14.07 23.75 25.77
N GLY A 27 15.05 23.90 26.69
CA GLY A 27 14.91 24.53 28.00
C GLY A 27 14.36 23.58 29.05
N VAL A 28 14.77 22.30 29.03
CA VAL A 28 14.41 21.28 30.04
C VAL A 28 15.66 20.56 30.55
N GLY A 29 15.59 20.06 31.78
CA GLY A 29 16.72 19.38 32.42
C GLY A 29 16.87 17.90 32.08
N SER A 30 15.80 17.27 31.57
CA SER A 30 15.81 15.84 31.22
C SER A 30 14.72 15.48 30.21
N VAL A 31 14.85 14.28 29.60
CA VAL A 31 13.82 13.71 28.72
C VAL A 31 12.51 13.49 29.48
N ASP A 32 12.59 12.97 30.72
CA ASP A 32 11.38 12.75 31.55
C ASP A 32 10.63 14.06 31.83
N GLU A 33 11.35 15.16 32.05
CA GLU A 33 10.73 16.49 32.22
C GLU A 33 9.99 16.92 30.92
N LEU A 34 10.59 16.74 29.76
CA LEU A 34 9.93 17.04 28.49
C LEU A 34 8.68 16.18 28.29
N ILE A 35 8.80 14.86 28.47
CA ILE A 35 7.65 13.94 28.36
C ILE A 35 6.53 14.32 29.34
N ALA A 36 6.91 14.81 30.54
CA ALA A 36 5.95 15.30 31.51
C ALA A 36 5.21 16.57 31.05
N GLN A 37 5.83 17.39 30.21
CA GLN A 37 5.20 18.58 29.60
C GLN A 37 4.36 18.25 28.36
N VAL A 38 4.70 17.18 27.62
CA VAL A 38 4.05 16.84 26.35
C VAL A 38 2.82 15.95 26.53
N ILE A 39 2.95 14.88 27.34
CA ILE A 39 1.88 13.87 27.47
C ILE A 39 1.03 14.16 28.71
N PRO A 40 -0.31 14.27 28.57
CA PRO A 40 -1.22 14.48 29.71
C PRO A 40 -1.07 13.39 30.79
N GLN A 41 -1.03 13.79 32.05
CA GLN A 41 -0.82 12.90 33.20
C GLN A 41 -1.89 11.77 33.24
N SER A 42 -3.12 12.07 32.84
CA SER A 42 -4.27 11.14 32.85
C SER A 42 -4.09 9.92 32.00
N ILE A 43 -3.22 10.00 30.97
CA ILE A 43 -3.02 8.93 29.97
C ILE A 43 -1.61 8.31 29.99
N ARG A 44 -0.71 8.75 30.88
CA ARG A 44 0.64 8.18 30.98
C ARG A 44 0.60 6.78 31.55
N LEU A 45 1.27 5.85 30.90
CA LEU A 45 1.44 4.49 31.42
C LEU A 45 2.23 4.51 32.74
N LYS A 46 1.76 3.71 33.70
CA LYS A 46 2.39 3.59 35.03
C LYS A 46 3.42 2.45 35.10
N LYS A 47 3.43 1.59 34.11
CA LYS A 47 4.32 0.41 34.01
C LYS A 47 4.98 0.39 32.64
N PRO A 48 6.20 -0.13 32.52
CA PRO A 48 6.83 -0.37 31.24
C PRO A 48 6.01 -1.36 30.39
N LEU A 49 6.29 -1.43 29.10
CA LEU A 49 5.72 -2.43 28.21
C LEU A 49 6.16 -3.83 28.65
N ASP A 50 5.21 -4.77 28.69
CA ASP A 50 5.47 -6.18 29.00
C ASP A 50 5.98 -6.90 27.73
N LEU A 51 7.17 -6.51 27.30
CA LEU A 51 7.88 -7.08 26.16
C LEU A 51 9.28 -7.52 26.62
N PRO A 52 9.86 -8.57 25.99
CA PRO A 52 11.23 -8.99 26.28
C PRO A 52 12.25 -7.88 26.05
N ALA A 53 13.44 -8.04 26.64
CA ALA A 53 14.60 -7.22 26.33
C ALA A 53 14.99 -7.33 24.85
N GLY A 54 15.56 -6.27 24.27
CA GLY A 54 15.96 -6.21 22.88
C GLY A 54 17.07 -7.21 22.53
N MET A 55 16.98 -7.82 21.35
CA MET A 55 18.03 -8.67 20.76
C MET A 55 19.08 -7.81 20.04
N SER A 56 20.33 -8.25 20.04
CA SER A 56 21.32 -7.74 19.10
C SER A 56 21.02 -8.17 17.66
N GLU A 57 21.57 -7.49 16.65
CA GLU A 57 21.44 -7.89 15.23
C GLU A 57 21.87 -9.35 15.00
N TYR A 58 22.94 -9.78 15.68
CA TYR A 58 23.46 -11.16 15.54
C TYR A 58 22.46 -12.20 16.07
N GLU A 59 21.88 -11.95 17.25
CA GLU A 59 20.87 -12.83 17.84
C GLU A 59 19.59 -12.86 16.99
N PHE A 60 19.15 -11.70 16.53
CA PHE A 60 17.99 -11.62 15.63
C PHE A 60 18.21 -12.35 14.31
N ALA A 61 19.38 -12.19 13.67
CA ALA A 61 19.70 -12.88 12.42
C ALA A 61 19.65 -14.41 12.57
N ALA A 62 20.12 -14.94 13.70
CA ALA A 62 20.04 -16.37 14.00
C ALA A 62 18.58 -16.81 14.28
N HIS A 63 17.85 -16.01 15.05
CA HIS A 63 16.46 -16.29 15.42
C HIS A 63 15.53 -16.29 14.20
N ILE A 64 15.61 -15.27 13.36
CA ILE A 64 14.72 -15.15 12.19
C ILE A 64 15.03 -16.22 11.12
N ARG A 65 16.29 -16.62 11.00
CA ARG A 65 16.68 -17.74 10.13
C ARG A 65 16.07 -19.04 10.63
N ALA A 66 16.14 -19.29 11.94
CA ALA A 66 15.54 -20.50 12.54
C ALA A 66 14.02 -20.54 12.33
N LEU A 67 13.32 -19.40 12.34
CA LEU A 67 11.90 -19.33 11.98
C LEU A 67 11.70 -19.63 10.48
N ALA A 68 12.51 -19.03 9.60
CA ALA A 68 12.43 -19.27 8.16
C ALA A 68 12.65 -20.74 7.81
N ASP A 69 13.60 -21.42 8.49
CA ASP A 69 13.94 -22.84 8.26
C ASP A 69 12.82 -23.80 8.73
N ARG A 70 11.87 -23.33 9.54
CA ARG A 70 10.67 -24.09 9.93
C ARG A 70 9.53 -23.96 8.95
N ASN A 71 9.63 -23.08 7.97
CA ASN A 71 8.75 -23.06 6.83
C ASN A 71 9.26 -24.06 5.78
N HIS A 72 8.36 -24.89 5.28
CA HIS A 72 8.67 -25.94 4.30
C HIS A 72 7.95 -25.63 2.99
N PRO A 73 8.42 -24.66 2.17
CA PRO A 73 7.78 -24.34 0.90
C PRO A 73 7.93 -25.52 -0.07
N LEU A 74 6.86 -26.29 -0.23
CA LEU A 74 6.78 -27.36 -1.22
C LEU A 74 6.57 -26.75 -2.62
N ARG A 75 6.90 -27.54 -3.67
CA ARG A 75 6.60 -27.12 -5.05
C ARG A 75 5.09 -26.90 -5.22
N SER A 76 4.69 -25.67 -5.45
CA SER A 76 3.28 -25.31 -5.49
C SER A 76 2.73 -25.29 -6.92
N PHE A 77 1.65 -26.03 -7.13
CA PHE A 77 0.76 -25.95 -8.28
C PHE A 77 -0.66 -25.53 -7.85
N ILE A 78 -0.80 -24.87 -6.72
CA ILE A 78 -2.09 -24.43 -6.17
C ILE A 78 -2.74 -23.38 -7.09
N GLY A 79 -1.96 -22.42 -7.58
CA GLY A 79 -2.48 -21.30 -8.39
C GLY A 79 -3.34 -20.35 -7.57
N MET A 80 -4.62 -20.22 -7.90
CA MET A 80 -5.59 -19.39 -7.15
C MET A 80 -5.17 -17.92 -7.02
N GLY A 81 -4.52 -17.37 -8.07
CA GLY A 81 -4.03 -15.99 -8.11
C GLY A 81 -2.61 -15.78 -7.60
N TYR A 82 -1.92 -16.85 -7.14
CA TYR A 82 -0.53 -16.81 -6.67
C TYR A 82 0.28 -17.91 -7.33
N TYR A 83 1.40 -17.53 -7.97
CA TYR A 83 2.18 -18.45 -8.79
C TYR A 83 3.68 -18.27 -8.53
N PRO A 84 4.46 -19.36 -8.50
CA PRO A 84 5.90 -19.25 -8.61
C PRO A 84 6.29 -18.49 -9.87
N CYS A 85 7.28 -17.63 -9.77
CA CYS A 85 7.80 -16.87 -10.90
C CYS A 85 9.31 -16.64 -10.81
N ALA A 86 9.94 -16.33 -11.94
CA ALA A 86 11.35 -15.98 -12.00
C ALA A 86 11.53 -14.50 -11.66
N VAL A 87 12.06 -14.19 -10.47
CA VAL A 87 12.45 -12.84 -10.11
C VAL A 87 13.83 -12.55 -10.69
N PRO A 88 14.01 -11.63 -11.65
CA PRO A 88 15.34 -11.35 -12.21
C PRO A 88 16.28 -10.82 -11.12
N ALA A 89 17.49 -11.41 -11.00
CA ALA A 89 18.46 -11.02 -9.99
C ALA A 89 18.83 -9.53 -10.06
N ALA A 90 18.88 -8.96 -11.28
CA ALA A 90 19.11 -7.55 -11.49
C ALA A 90 18.03 -6.67 -10.88
N VAL A 91 16.75 -7.09 -10.93
CA VAL A 91 15.62 -6.37 -10.30
C VAL A 91 15.63 -6.58 -8.79
N ALA A 92 15.80 -7.82 -8.32
CA ALA A 92 15.86 -8.11 -6.88
C ALA A 92 16.93 -7.27 -6.18
N ARG A 93 18.17 -7.29 -6.70
CA ARG A 93 19.31 -6.61 -6.09
C ARG A 93 19.26 -5.07 -6.20
N ASN A 94 18.83 -4.55 -7.34
CA ASN A 94 18.90 -3.10 -7.62
C ASN A 94 17.61 -2.34 -7.34
N VAL A 95 16.51 -3.03 -7.04
CA VAL A 95 15.20 -2.44 -6.70
C VAL A 95 14.70 -2.94 -5.35
N PHE A 96 14.42 -4.24 -5.21
CA PHE A 96 13.82 -4.79 -4.00
C PHE A 96 14.72 -4.68 -2.75
N GLU A 97 16.02 -4.90 -2.91
CA GLU A 97 17.02 -4.80 -1.83
C GLU A 97 17.71 -3.42 -1.76
N ASN A 98 17.34 -2.46 -2.61
CA ASN A 98 17.98 -1.16 -2.70
C ASN A 98 17.22 -0.10 -1.89
N PRO A 99 17.84 0.52 -0.85
CA PRO A 99 17.19 1.52 -0.01
C PRO A 99 16.71 2.76 -0.77
N ALA A 100 17.34 3.14 -1.87
CA ALA A 100 16.86 4.24 -2.71
C ALA A 100 15.47 3.98 -3.29
N TRP A 101 15.10 2.71 -3.49
CA TRP A 101 13.79 2.30 -4.02
C TRP A 101 12.80 1.93 -2.91
N TYR A 102 13.19 1.09 -1.93
CA TYR A 102 12.25 0.59 -0.94
C TYR A 102 11.91 1.59 0.16
N THR A 103 12.75 2.62 0.41
CA THR A 103 12.44 3.66 1.42
C THR A 103 11.55 4.78 0.91
N SER A 104 11.28 4.83 -0.38
CA SER A 104 10.49 5.91 -1.00
C SER A 104 9.02 5.84 -0.61
N TYR A 105 8.36 7.01 -0.59
CA TYR A 105 6.92 7.14 -0.34
C TYR A 105 6.16 7.56 -1.60
N THR A 106 4.87 7.87 -1.48
CA THR A 106 4.08 8.44 -2.57
C THR A 106 4.79 9.66 -3.16
N PRO A 107 4.99 9.74 -4.48
CA PRO A 107 5.78 10.81 -5.11
C PRO A 107 5.02 12.14 -5.19
N TYR A 108 4.65 12.70 -4.02
CA TYR A 108 3.93 13.97 -3.93
C TYR A 108 4.71 15.15 -4.53
N GLN A 109 6.04 15.12 -4.45
CA GLN A 109 6.93 16.10 -5.05
C GLN A 109 7.53 15.49 -6.30
N ALA A 110 6.88 15.74 -7.42
CA ALA A 110 7.19 15.11 -8.69
C ALA A 110 8.57 15.48 -9.22
N GLU A 111 9.05 16.71 -8.97
CA GLU A 111 10.33 17.22 -9.46
C GLU A 111 11.53 16.38 -8.98
N ILE A 112 11.44 15.80 -7.78
CA ILE A 112 12.49 14.97 -7.17
C ILE A 112 12.10 13.48 -7.11
N SER A 113 11.17 13.06 -7.97
CA SER A 113 10.63 11.70 -8.04
C SER A 113 10.51 11.22 -9.49
N GLN A 114 11.24 11.82 -10.43
CA GLN A 114 11.09 11.56 -11.86
C GLN A 114 11.47 10.13 -12.25
N GLY A 115 12.40 9.50 -11.54
CA GLY A 115 12.79 8.12 -11.78
C GLY A 115 11.71 7.12 -11.33
N ARG A 116 11.16 7.29 -10.13
CA ARG A 116 10.04 6.46 -9.63
C ARG A 116 8.79 6.63 -10.47
N LEU A 117 8.47 7.86 -10.87
CA LEU A 117 7.35 8.15 -11.75
C LEU A 117 7.51 7.48 -13.11
N GLU A 118 8.74 7.43 -13.67
CA GLU A 118 9.00 6.72 -14.93
C GLU A 118 8.86 5.20 -14.76
N ALA A 119 9.34 4.62 -13.67
CA ALA A 119 9.14 3.19 -13.36
C ALA A 119 7.65 2.82 -13.25
N LEU A 120 6.84 3.67 -12.59
CA LEU A 120 5.40 3.50 -12.48
C LEU A 120 4.67 3.71 -13.83
N LEU A 121 5.15 4.62 -14.66
CA LEU A 121 4.62 4.80 -16.02
C LEU A 121 4.90 3.58 -16.91
N ASN A 122 6.07 2.93 -16.74
CA ASN A 122 6.37 1.66 -17.40
C ASN A 122 5.37 0.57 -16.99
N PHE A 123 5.04 0.48 -15.69
CA PHE A 123 4.01 -0.45 -15.20
C PHE A 123 2.65 -0.16 -15.83
N GLN A 124 2.17 1.09 -15.80
CA GLN A 124 0.89 1.48 -16.43
C GLN A 124 0.86 1.10 -17.90
N THR A 125 1.96 1.36 -18.62
CA THR A 125 2.09 1.05 -20.06
C THR A 125 2.02 -0.45 -20.33
N ALA A 126 2.68 -1.27 -19.50
CA ALA A 126 2.62 -2.73 -19.61
C ALA A 126 1.20 -3.25 -19.36
N VAL A 127 0.50 -2.74 -18.34
CA VAL A 127 -0.90 -3.09 -18.05
C VAL A 127 -1.81 -2.72 -19.22
N LEU A 128 -1.68 -1.51 -19.78
CA LEU A 128 -2.46 -1.08 -20.95
C LEU A 128 -2.20 -1.95 -22.16
N SER A 129 -0.93 -2.26 -22.42
CA SER A 129 -0.52 -3.09 -23.54
C SER A 129 -1.08 -4.52 -23.46
N LEU A 130 -1.14 -5.10 -22.26
CA LEU A 130 -1.66 -6.45 -22.04
C LEU A 130 -3.19 -6.49 -22.05
N THR A 131 -3.85 -5.56 -21.35
CA THR A 131 -5.31 -5.55 -21.19
C THR A 131 -6.06 -5.01 -22.41
N GLY A 132 -5.40 -4.26 -23.30
CA GLY A 132 -6.05 -3.60 -24.43
C GLY A 132 -6.97 -2.44 -24.02
N MET A 133 -6.81 -1.92 -22.80
CA MET A 133 -7.55 -0.78 -22.26
C MET A 133 -6.90 0.55 -22.61
N GLU A 134 -7.59 1.67 -22.32
CA GLU A 134 -7.18 3.03 -22.72
C GLU A 134 -6.43 3.78 -21.63
N ILE A 135 -6.76 3.52 -20.35
CA ILE A 135 -6.14 4.15 -19.18
C ILE A 135 -5.95 3.13 -18.05
N ALA A 136 -4.81 3.19 -17.35
CA ALA A 136 -4.50 2.37 -16.18
C ALA A 136 -4.02 3.24 -15.01
N ASN A 137 -4.21 2.75 -13.78
CA ASN A 137 -3.58 3.33 -12.61
C ASN A 137 -2.17 2.75 -12.38
N CYS A 138 -1.41 3.34 -11.46
CA CYS A 138 -0.05 2.89 -11.15
C CYS A 138 0.03 1.79 -10.07
N SER A 139 -1.02 1.31 -9.56
CA SER A 139 -1.38 0.05 -8.89
C SER A 139 -2.50 0.21 -7.87
N LEU A 140 -3.06 -0.93 -7.49
CA LEU A 140 -3.92 -1.17 -6.33
C LEU A 140 -3.22 -2.17 -5.38
N LEU A 141 -3.94 -2.71 -4.40
CA LEU A 141 -3.34 -3.49 -3.31
C LEU A 141 -3.21 -4.98 -3.63
N ASP A 142 -4.27 -5.60 -4.15
CA ASP A 142 -4.34 -7.00 -4.58
C ASP A 142 -5.51 -7.22 -5.55
N GLU A 143 -5.73 -8.45 -6.03
CA GLU A 143 -6.78 -8.77 -7.00
C GLU A 143 -8.19 -8.57 -6.42
N GLY A 144 -8.46 -9.08 -5.22
CA GLY A 144 -9.79 -9.00 -4.62
C GLY A 144 -10.19 -7.56 -4.31
N THR A 145 -9.27 -6.76 -3.73
CA THR A 145 -9.54 -5.34 -3.48
C THR A 145 -9.69 -4.55 -4.77
N ALA A 146 -8.91 -4.86 -5.83
CA ALA A 146 -9.06 -4.24 -7.14
C ALA A 146 -10.44 -4.56 -7.76
N THR A 147 -10.92 -5.79 -7.60
CA THR A 147 -12.24 -6.21 -8.05
C THR A 147 -13.37 -5.49 -7.29
N ALA A 148 -13.21 -5.34 -5.98
CA ALA A 148 -14.16 -4.58 -5.16
C ALA A 148 -14.18 -3.09 -5.50
N GLU A 149 -13.03 -2.48 -5.79
CA GLU A 149 -12.95 -1.10 -6.30
C GLU A 149 -13.64 -0.97 -7.67
N ALA A 150 -13.51 -1.97 -8.56
CA ALA A 150 -14.21 -1.99 -9.84
C ALA A 150 -15.74 -2.08 -9.66
N MET A 151 -16.22 -2.89 -8.72
CA MET A 151 -17.65 -2.97 -8.35
C MET A 151 -18.16 -1.59 -7.94
N LEU A 152 -17.50 -0.91 -7.01
CA LEU A 152 -17.89 0.42 -6.55
C LEU A 152 -17.78 1.48 -7.66
N MET A 153 -16.80 1.37 -8.54
CA MET A 153 -16.66 2.22 -9.71
C MET A 153 -17.85 2.03 -10.68
N MET A 154 -18.23 0.78 -11.00
CA MET A 154 -19.41 0.51 -11.82
C MET A 154 -20.69 1.05 -11.15
N PHE A 155 -20.82 0.89 -9.82
CA PHE A 155 -21.94 1.42 -9.07
C PHE A 155 -22.04 2.96 -9.15
N ALA A 156 -20.90 3.66 -9.13
CA ALA A 156 -20.82 5.10 -9.30
C ALA A 156 -21.08 5.56 -10.75
N LEU A 157 -20.82 4.71 -11.74
CA LEU A 157 -21.02 4.98 -13.17
C LEU A 157 -22.45 4.75 -13.65
N ARG A 158 -23.38 4.35 -12.76
CA ARG A 158 -24.79 4.17 -13.13
C ARG A 158 -25.37 5.44 -13.75
N SER A 159 -26.18 5.26 -14.79
CA SER A 159 -26.95 6.35 -15.38
C SER A 159 -27.94 6.95 -14.37
N ARG A 160 -28.37 8.18 -14.59
CA ARG A 160 -29.38 8.81 -13.72
C ARG A 160 -30.68 8.02 -13.65
N ASP A 161 -31.05 7.34 -14.72
CA ASP A 161 -32.24 6.51 -14.77
C ASP A 161 -32.04 5.22 -14.00
N ALA A 162 -30.89 4.55 -14.13
CA ALA A 162 -30.52 3.38 -13.33
C ALA A 162 -30.54 3.66 -11.82
N VAL A 163 -30.08 4.87 -11.40
CA VAL A 163 -30.14 5.29 -9.98
C VAL A 163 -31.58 5.48 -9.53
N LYS A 164 -32.47 6.13 -10.34
CA LYS A 164 -33.88 6.32 -10.02
C LYS A 164 -34.65 5.00 -9.95
N GLU A 165 -34.31 4.05 -10.81
CA GLU A 165 -34.91 2.72 -10.85
C GLU A 165 -34.42 1.81 -9.72
N GLY A 166 -33.42 2.27 -8.94
CA GLY A 166 -32.85 1.50 -7.83
C GLY A 166 -32.06 0.27 -8.29
N ARG A 167 -31.35 0.34 -9.40
CA ARG A 167 -30.53 -0.77 -9.89
C ARG A 167 -29.34 -0.97 -8.95
N THR A 168 -29.37 -2.04 -8.17
CA THR A 168 -28.37 -2.39 -7.15
C THR A 168 -27.84 -3.81 -7.26
N GLN A 169 -28.21 -4.55 -8.32
CA GLN A 169 -27.74 -5.90 -8.54
C GLN A 169 -26.43 -5.92 -9.33
N LEU A 170 -25.50 -6.79 -8.90
CA LEU A 170 -24.26 -7.09 -9.60
C LEU A 170 -24.22 -8.58 -9.92
N PHE A 171 -24.14 -8.91 -11.20
CA PHE A 171 -23.84 -10.30 -11.59
C PHE A 171 -22.37 -10.64 -11.26
N VAL A 172 -22.14 -11.81 -10.70
CA VAL A 172 -20.82 -12.37 -10.42
C VAL A 172 -20.77 -13.80 -10.95
N ASP A 173 -19.85 -14.08 -11.89
CA ASP A 173 -19.62 -15.45 -12.36
C ASP A 173 -19.21 -16.33 -11.16
N ARG A 174 -19.88 -17.46 -10.95
CA ARG A 174 -19.56 -18.42 -9.89
C ARG A 174 -18.15 -18.98 -9.96
N ASN A 175 -17.49 -18.85 -11.12
CA ASN A 175 -16.10 -19.23 -11.33
C ASN A 175 -15.11 -18.09 -11.06
N LEU A 176 -15.46 -17.18 -10.18
CA LEU A 176 -14.54 -16.22 -9.56
C LEU A 176 -13.76 -16.92 -8.43
N PHE A 177 -12.55 -16.49 -8.12
CA PHE A 177 -11.83 -17.02 -6.95
C PHE A 177 -12.61 -16.77 -5.66
N PRO A 178 -12.70 -17.76 -4.74
CA PRO A 178 -13.50 -17.63 -3.51
C PRO A 178 -13.07 -16.46 -2.61
N GLN A 179 -11.76 -16.16 -2.52
CA GLN A 179 -11.27 -15.01 -1.76
C GLN A 179 -11.71 -13.68 -2.38
N THR A 180 -11.84 -13.59 -3.69
CA THR A 180 -12.33 -12.40 -4.38
C THR A 180 -13.83 -12.23 -4.17
N LEU A 181 -14.61 -13.31 -4.26
CA LEU A 181 -16.04 -13.30 -3.97
C LEU A 181 -16.32 -12.88 -2.52
N ASP A 182 -15.57 -13.43 -1.55
CA ASP A 182 -15.74 -13.12 -0.14
C ASP A 182 -15.48 -11.63 0.15
N LEU A 183 -14.48 -11.06 -0.52
CA LEU A 183 -14.17 -9.63 -0.42
C LEU A 183 -15.24 -8.75 -1.08
N LEU A 184 -15.86 -9.19 -2.19
CA LEU A 184 -17.00 -8.51 -2.78
C LEU A 184 -18.20 -8.49 -1.81
N LEU A 185 -18.44 -9.56 -1.03
CA LEU A 185 -19.48 -9.58 0.02
C LEU A 185 -19.22 -8.52 1.08
N THR A 186 -17.97 -8.39 1.57
CA THR A 186 -17.60 -7.35 2.54
C THR A 186 -17.90 -5.93 2.02
N ARG A 187 -17.56 -5.69 0.74
CA ARG A 187 -17.61 -4.35 0.15
C ARG A 187 -18.99 -3.97 -0.43
N SER A 188 -19.85 -4.96 -0.72
CA SER A 188 -21.21 -4.74 -1.23
C SER A 188 -22.22 -4.38 -0.14
N GLU A 189 -22.05 -4.97 1.05
CA GLU A 189 -23.01 -4.85 2.17
C GLU A 189 -23.31 -3.39 2.57
N PRO A 190 -22.30 -2.50 2.78
CA PRO A 190 -22.57 -1.11 3.17
C PRO A 190 -23.37 -0.29 2.16
N PHE A 191 -23.35 -0.68 0.89
CA PHE A 191 -24.04 0.00 -0.20
C PHE A 191 -25.37 -0.63 -0.58
N GLY A 192 -25.75 -1.75 0.08
CA GLY A 192 -26.95 -2.49 -0.28
C GLY A 192 -26.89 -3.09 -1.69
N ILE A 193 -25.69 -3.41 -2.17
CA ILE A 193 -25.47 -4.09 -3.45
C ILE A 193 -25.79 -5.57 -3.27
N GLU A 194 -26.69 -6.09 -4.09
CA GLU A 194 -27.05 -7.50 -4.14
C GLU A 194 -26.18 -8.23 -5.15
N LEU A 195 -25.40 -9.23 -4.69
CA LEU A 195 -24.57 -10.07 -5.57
C LEU A 195 -25.40 -11.25 -6.10
N ILE A 196 -25.54 -11.35 -7.42
CA ILE A 196 -26.18 -12.47 -8.11
C ILE A 196 -25.06 -13.40 -8.61
N VAL A 197 -24.81 -14.48 -7.87
CA VAL A 197 -23.77 -15.46 -8.20
C VAL A 197 -24.38 -16.57 -9.04
N ASP A 198 -24.05 -16.63 -10.35
CA ASP A 198 -24.58 -17.59 -11.29
C ASP A 198 -23.60 -17.91 -12.42
N ASP A 199 -23.96 -18.82 -13.34
CA ASP A 199 -23.17 -19.15 -14.53
C ASP A 199 -23.42 -18.12 -15.65
N TYR A 200 -22.35 -17.56 -16.20
CA TYR A 200 -22.43 -16.53 -17.25
C TYR A 200 -23.14 -16.99 -18.53
N ASP A 201 -23.08 -18.27 -18.87
CA ASP A 201 -23.62 -18.85 -20.13
C ASP A 201 -25.13 -19.13 -20.10
N CYS A 202 -25.74 -19.16 -18.89
CA CYS A 202 -27.17 -19.31 -18.69
C CYS A 202 -27.87 -18.06 -18.17
N TYR A 203 -27.10 -17.02 -17.82
CA TYR A 203 -27.65 -15.84 -17.19
C TYR A 203 -28.34 -14.90 -18.19
N GLU A 204 -29.57 -14.51 -17.87
CA GLU A 204 -30.36 -13.53 -18.61
C GLU A 204 -30.46 -12.23 -17.79
N PHE A 205 -29.96 -11.13 -18.34
CA PHE A 205 -30.03 -9.81 -17.68
C PHE A 205 -31.50 -9.37 -17.53
N SER A 206 -31.88 -8.98 -16.31
CA SER A 206 -33.24 -8.53 -15.99
C SER A 206 -33.42 -7.02 -16.16
N GLY A 207 -32.32 -6.26 -16.32
CA GLY A 207 -32.28 -4.79 -16.31
C GLY A 207 -32.23 -4.17 -14.90
N LYS A 208 -32.05 -4.98 -13.84
CA LYS A 208 -31.80 -4.52 -12.47
C LYS A 208 -30.30 -4.45 -12.14
N GLU A 209 -29.49 -5.09 -12.97
CA GLU A 209 -28.05 -5.14 -12.83
C GLU A 209 -27.45 -3.81 -13.30
N PHE A 210 -26.49 -3.31 -12.51
CA PHE A 210 -25.64 -2.18 -12.91
C PHE A 210 -24.32 -2.62 -13.51
N GLY A 211 -23.94 -3.88 -13.28
CA GLY A 211 -22.68 -4.43 -13.78
C GLY A 211 -22.58 -5.93 -13.64
N ALA A 212 -21.49 -6.46 -14.18
CA ALA A 212 -21.12 -7.86 -14.11
C ALA A 212 -19.61 -8.05 -13.88
N VAL A 213 -19.21 -9.12 -13.19
CA VAL A 213 -17.82 -9.50 -12.95
C VAL A 213 -17.60 -10.91 -13.48
N VAL A 214 -16.59 -11.08 -14.35
CA VAL A 214 -16.15 -12.38 -14.88
C VAL A 214 -14.65 -12.54 -14.69
N GLN A 215 -14.15 -13.78 -14.55
CA GLN A 215 -12.72 -14.05 -14.38
C GLN A 215 -12.13 -14.70 -15.66
N TYR A 216 -10.91 -14.27 -16.05
CA TYR A 216 -10.28 -14.64 -17.32
C TYR A 216 -8.76 -14.89 -17.15
N PRO A 217 -8.28 -16.16 -17.21
CA PRO A 217 -9.06 -17.41 -17.18
C PRO A 217 -9.89 -17.55 -15.91
N ALA A 218 -10.97 -18.33 -15.95
CA ALA A 218 -11.86 -18.55 -14.82
C ALA A 218 -11.18 -19.36 -13.70
N ALA A 219 -11.74 -19.37 -12.50
CA ALA A 219 -11.15 -20.04 -11.34
C ALA A 219 -10.97 -21.56 -11.54
N ASP A 220 -11.80 -22.20 -12.38
CA ASP A 220 -11.63 -23.58 -12.80
C ASP A 220 -10.58 -23.78 -13.90
N GLY A 221 -9.90 -22.73 -14.32
CA GLY A 221 -8.89 -22.69 -15.38
C GLY A 221 -9.45 -22.57 -16.81
N ALA A 222 -10.78 -22.56 -16.96
CA ALA A 222 -11.38 -22.50 -18.29
C ALA A 222 -11.19 -21.14 -18.95
N VAL A 223 -10.81 -21.16 -20.24
CA VAL A 223 -10.79 -19.97 -21.10
C VAL A 223 -12.12 -19.89 -21.82
N ARG A 224 -12.90 -18.86 -21.52
CA ARG A 224 -14.27 -18.65 -21.99
C ARG A 224 -14.37 -17.48 -22.97
N ASP A 225 -15.32 -17.54 -23.93
CA ASP A 225 -15.65 -16.41 -24.79
C ASP A 225 -16.78 -15.58 -24.15
N TYR A 226 -16.44 -14.42 -23.66
CA TYR A 226 -17.39 -13.51 -23.01
C TYR A 226 -17.99 -12.47 -23.97
N ALA A 227 -17.68 -12.47 -25.28
CA ALA A 227 -18.11 -11.40 -26.20
C ALA A 227 -19.64 -11.25 -26.24
N ALA A 228 -20.38 -12.34 -26.41
CA ALA A 228 -21.85 -12.32 -26.45
C ALA A 228 -22.47 -11.92 -25.08
N PHE A 229 -21.86 -12.35 -23.97
CA PHE A 229 -22.27 -11.95 -22.61
C PHE A 229 -22.12 -10.44 -22.40
N VAL A 230 -20.99 -9.86 -22.86
CA VAL A 230 -20.75 -8.41 -22.79
C VAL A 230 -21.77 -7.63 -23.62
N GLU A 231 -22.09 -8.09 -24.83
CA GLU A 231 -23.13 -7.47 -25.67
C GLU A 231 -24.50 -7.48 -24.97
N ALA A 232 -24.86 -8.61 -24.34
CA ALA A 232 -26.09 -8.72 -23.56
C ALA A 232 -26.10 -7.79 -22.34
N ALA A 233 -25.01 -7.68 -21.59
CA ALA A 233 -24.86 -6.76 -20.47
C ALA A 233 -25.04 -5.29 -20.93
N HIS A 234 -24.33 -4.90 -21.99
CA HIS A 234 -24.40 -3.54 -22.54
C HIS A 234 -25.80 -3.19 -23.06
N ALA A 235 -26.54 -4.16 -23.64
CA ALA A 235 -27.93 -3.95 -24.07
C ALA A 235 -28.86 -3.54 -22.91
N HIS A 236 -28.48 -3.87 -21.66
CA HIS A 236 -29.17 -3.52 -20.42
C HIS A 236 -28.50 -2.39 -19.62
N ASP A 237 -27.54 -1.66 -20.23
CA ASP A 237 -26.76 -0.58 -19.58
C ASP A 237 -25.91 -1.08 -18.39
N ALA A 238 -25.60 -2.37 -18.32
CA ALA A 238 -24.69 -2.94 -17.32
C ALA A 238 -23.24 -2.92 -17.83
N LYS A 239 -22.29 -2.55 -16.96
CA LYS A 239 -20.86 -2.54 -17.29
C LYS A 239 -20.24 -3.90 -16.95
N VAL A 240 -19.15 -4.29 -17.66
CA VAL A 240 -18.49 -5.57 -17.41
C VAL A 240 -17.04 -5.38 -16.98
N THR A 241 -16.72 -5.97 -15.81
CA THR A 241 -15.36 -6.07 -15.28
C THR A 241 -14.80 -7.46 -15.56
N ALA A 242 -13.62 -7.51 -16.19
CA ALA A 242 -12.81 -8.71 -16.35
C ALA A 242 -11.74 -8.76 -15.24
N VAL A 243 -11.74 -9.82 -14.44
CA VAL A 243 -10.63 -10.13 -13.51
C VAL A 243 -9.66 -11.02 -14.27
N ALA A 244 -8.50 -10.47 -14.67
CA ALA A 244 -7.63 -11.15 -15.63
C ALA A 244 -6.20 -11.38 -15.12
N ASP A 245 -5.64 -12.54 -15.46
CA ASP A 245 -4.22 -12.84 -15.28
C ASP A 245 -3.38 -12.20 -16.39
N LEU A 246 -2.49 -11.26 -16.02
CA LEU A 246 -1.68 -10.52 -17.00
C LEU A 246 -0.77 -11.41 -17.85
N LEU A 247 -0.22 -12.50 -17.31
CA LEU A 247 0.65 -13.38 -18.10
C LEU A 247 -0.14 -14.13 -19.17
N SER A 248 -1.37 -14.57 -18.86
CA SER A 248 -2.25 -15.23 -19.82
C SER A 248 -2.55 -14.33 -21.02
N LEU A 249 -2.63 -13.01 -20.82
CA LEU A 249 -2.90 -12.02 -21.86
C LEU A 249 -1.76 -11.86 -22.88
N ALA A 250 -0.59 -12.47 -22.64
CA ALA A 250 0.42 -12.60 -23.69
C ALA A 250 0.02 -13.56 -24.81
N LEU A 251 -0.90 -14.52 -24.54
CA LEU A 251 -1.42 -15.51 -25.50
C LEU A 251 -2.92 -15.37 -25.77
N LEU A 252 -3.69 -14.81 -24.83
CA LEU A 252 -5.14 -14.67 -24.92
C LEU A 252 -5.54 -13.29 -25.44
N LYS A 253 -6.66 -13.24 -26.17
CA LYS A 253 -7.28 -12.00 -26.64
C LYS A 253 -7.57 -11.07 -25.45
N ALA A 254 -7.16 -9.82 -25.57
CA ALA A 254 -7.24 -8.87 -24.46
C ALA A 254 -8.70 -8.51 -24.07
N PRO A 255 -9.00 -8.29 -22.80
CA PRO A 255 -10.34 -7.89 -22.34
C PRO A 255 -10.90 -6.65 -23.04
N GLY A 256 -10.09 -5.65 -23.33
CA GLY A 256 -10.50 -4.48 -24.11
C GLY A 256 -10.96 -4.80 -25.52
N GLU A 257 -10.40 -5.87 -26.14
CA GLU A 257 -10.73 -6.28 -27.51
C GLU A 257 -12.06 -7.06 -27.64
N TRP A 258 -12.53 -7.70 -26.56
CA TRP A 258 -13.84 -8.35 -26.53
C TRP A 258 -14.91 -7.56 -25.78
N GLY A 259 -14.61 -6.30 -25.43
CA GLY A 259 -15.59 -5.32 -25.01
C GLY A 259 -15.72 -5.06 -23.53
N ALA A 260 -14.88 -5.64 -22.66
CA ALA A 260 -14.87 -5.31 -21.24
C ALA A 260 -14.73 -3.80 -21.00
N ASP A 261 -15.39 -3.28 -19.99
CA ASP A 261 -15.33 -1.88 -19.59
C ASP A 261 -14.17 -1.60 -18.63
N ILE A 262 -13.90 -2.56 -17.75
CA ILE A 262 -12.86 -2.50 -16.73
C ILE A 262 -12.09 -3.83 -16.76
N CYS A 263 -10.77 -3.77 -16.55
CA CYS A 263 -9.94 -4.93 -16.34
C CYS A 263 -9.13 -4.76 -15.06
N VAL A 264 -9.19 -5.75 -14.18
CA VAL A 264 -8.49 -5.76 -12.88
C VAL A 264 -7.79 -7.08 -12.67
N GLY A 265 -6.90 -7.16 -11.69
CA GLY A 265 -6.23 -8.41 -11.31
C GLY A 265 -4.98 -8.18 -10.50
N SER A 266 -4.16 -9.20 -10.37
CA SER A 266 -2.84 -9.16 -9.74
C SER A 266 -1.73 -9.18 -10.79
N ALA A 267 -0.66 -8.40 -10.56
CA ALA A 267 0.56 -8.45 -11.36
C ALA A 267 1.65 -9.34 -10.72
N GLN A 268 1.33 -10.11 -9.69
CA GLN A 268 2.29 -10.88 -8.88
C GLN A 268 3.21 -11.74 -9.74
N ARG A 269 2.68 -12.53 -10.67
CA ARG A 269 3.47 -13.48 -11.45
C ARG A 269 4.40 -12.85 -12.50
N LEU A 270 4.41 -11.50 -12.59
CA LEU A 270 5.38 -10.78 -13.42
C LEU A 270 6.58 -10.29 -12.57
N GLY A 271 7.30 -11.25 -11.97
CA GLY A 271 8.57 -11.02 -11.30
C GLY A 271 8.51 -10.56 -9.84
N THR A 272 7.46 -10.90 -9.10
CA THR A 272 7.39 -10.68 -7.64
C THR A 272 7.16 -11.99 -6.89
N PRO A 273 7.80 -12.21 -5.71
CA PRO A 273 7.65 -13.47 -4.97
C PRO A 273 6.23 -13.66 -4.44
N MET A 274 5.81 -14.90 -4.20
CA MET A 274 4.50 -15.21 -3.59
C MET A 274 4.37 -14.66 -2.16
N GLY A 275 5.44 -14.74 -1.36
CA GLY A 275 5.57 -14.09 -0.06
C GLY A 275 4.44 -14.38 0.92
N PHE A 276 3.89 -15.59 0.93
CA PHE A 276 2.75 -16.00 1.75
C PHE A 276 1.52 -15.07 1.62
N GLY A 277 1.36 -14.44 0.44
CA GLY A 277 0.23 -13.58 0.12
C GLY A 277 0.55 -12.15 -0.29
N GLY A 278 1.80 -11.73 -0.18
CA GLY A 278 2.23 -10.40 -0.64
C GLY A 278 3.34 -9.78 0.19
N PRO A 279 3.76 -8.54 -0.19
CA PRO A 279 3.01 -7.54 -0.98
C PRO A 279 2.98 -7.82 -2.48
N HIS A 280 1.88 -7.45 -3.14
CA HIS A 280 1.75 -7.51 -4.60
C HIS A 280 1.19 -6.21 -5.15
N ALA A 281 1.34 -5.98 -6.47
CA ALA A 281 0.66 -4.89 -7.15
C ALA A 281 -0.63 -5.43 -7.77
N GLY A 282 -1.78 -5.04 -7.23
CA GLY A 282 -3.05 -5.13 -7.94
C GLY A 282 -3.07 -4.09 -9.07
N TYR A 283 -3.86 -4.28 -10.11
CA TYR A 283 -4.00 -3.30 -11.18
C TYR A 283 -5.46 -3.04 -11.53
N MET A 284 -5.71 -1.86 -12.09
CA MET A 284 -6.96 -1.52 -12.75
C MET A 284 -6.68 -0.77 -14.04
N ALA A 285 -7.34 -1.19 -15.12
CA ALA A 285 -7.36 -0.51 -16.40
C ALA A 285 -8.79 -0.39 -16.91
N THR A 286 -9.11 0.70 -17.63
CA THR A 286 -10.46 0.99 -18.06
C THR A 286 -10.48 1.86 -19.33
N ARG A 287 -11.67 2.25 -19.77
CA ARG A 287 -11.87 3.20 -20.88
C ARG A 287 -11.60 4.63 -20.42
N GLU A 288 -11.08 5.47 -21.30
CA GLU A 288 -10.79 6.87 -20.98
C GLU A 288 -12.02 7.63 -20.48
N ALA A 289 -13.19 7.27 -20.98
CA ALA A 289 -14.47 7.87 -20.56
C ALA A 289 -14.75 7.77 -19.05
N TYR A 290 -14.14 6.79 -18.36
CA TYR A 290 -14.37 6.51 -16.95
C TYR A 290 -13.25 7.03 -16.04
N LYS A 291 -12.24 7.70 -16.56
CA LYS A 291 -11.04 8.15 -15.83
C LYS A 291 -11.31 8.95 -14.56
N ARG A 292 -12.45 9.65 -14.48
CA ARG A 292 -12.80 10.48 -13.30
C ARG A 292 -13.32 9.67 -12.11
N GLN A 293 -13.79 8.44 -12.34
CA GLN A 293 -14.26 7.50 -11.31
C GLN A 293 -13.23 6.43 -10.94
N MET A 294 -12.14 6.35 -11.70
CA MET A 294 -11.08 5.37 -11.49
C MET A 294 -10.41 5.59 -10.13
N PRO A 295 -10.29 4.56 -9.26
CA PRO A 295 -9.54 4.67 -8.00
C PRO A 295 -8.03 4.57 -8.23
N GLY A 296 -7.26 4.93 -7.20
CA GLY A 296 -5.80 4.83 -7.21
C GLY A 296 -5.10 5.94 -7.98
N ARG A 297 -3.77 5.97 -7.86
CA ARG A 297 -2.92 6.99 -8.47
C ARG A 297 -2.76 6.75 -9.97
N ILE A 298 -2.64 7.83 -10.74
CA ILE A 298 -2.36 7.80 -12.17
C ILE A 298 -1.13 8.67 -12.41
N ILE A 299 -0.13 8.11 -13.10
CA ILE A 299 1.04 8.87 -13.54
C ILE A 299 0.76 9.43 -14.93
N GLY A 300 1.03 10.72 -15.08
CA GLY A 300 0.84 11.45 -16.34
C GLY A 300 2.11 12.15 -16.80
N VAL A 301 2.10 12.53 -18.08
CA VAL A 301 3.16 13.34 -18.70
C VAL A 301 2.74 14.80 -18.73
N SER A 302 3.64 15.69 -18.34
CA SER A 302 3.51 17.15 -18.39
C SER A 302 4.77 17.81 -18.94
N VAL A 303 4.87 19.11 -18.72
CA VAL A 303 6.08 19.91 -19.00
C VAL A 303 6.49 20.67 -17.74
N ASP A 304 7.78 20.92 -17.61
CA ASP A 304 8.30 21.83 -16.59
C ASP A 304 8.25 23.30 -17.05
N ARG A 305 8.65 24.23 -16.16
CA ARG A 305 8.71 25.66 -16.43
C ARG A 305 9.57 26.00 -17.67
N LEU A 306 10.56 25.17 -18.01
CA LEU A 306 11.45 25.35 -19.14
C LEU A 306 10.94 24.69 -20.42
N GLY A 307 9.77 24.05 -20.40
CA GLY A 307 9.19 23.33 -21.53
C GLY A 307 9.72 21.90 -21.73
N ASN A 308 10.51 21.37 -20.79
CA ASN A 308 11.01 20.00 -20.87
C ASN A 308 9.93 19.01 -20.41
N ARG A 309 9.97 17.80 -20.98
CA ARG A 309 9.09 16.71 -20.54
C ARG A 309 9.30 16.39 -19.05
N ALA A 310 8.23 16.33 -18.31
CA ALA A 310 8.19 15.99 -16.90
C ALA A 310 7.05 15.01 -16.58
N LEU A 311 7.16 14.27 -15.48
CA LEU A 311 6.16 13.34 -15.02
C LEU A 311 5.53 13.84 -13.72
N LEU A 312 4.25 13.51 -13.50
CA LEU A 312 3.50 13.89 -12.30
C LEU A 312 2.43 12.86 -11.94
N MET A 313 1.88 12.98 -10.74
CA MET A 313 0.61 12.31 -10.40
C MET A 313 -0.54 13.15 -10.96
N ALA A 314 -1.27 12.58 -11.92
CA ALA A 314 -2.35 13.26 -12.62
C ALA A 314 -3.72 13.05 -11.95
N LEU A 315 -4.68 13.96 -12.22
CA LEU A 315 -6.07 13.88 -11.77
C LEU A 315 -6.24 13.72 -10.25
N GLN A 316 -5.41 14.35 -9.43
CA GLN A 316 -5.43 14.24 -7.96
C GLN A 316 -6.75 14.74 -7.34
N MET A 317 -7.56 15.50 -8.06
CA MET A 317 -8.87 15.99 -7.61
C MET A 317 -9.88 14.88 -7.25
N ARG A 318 -9.60 13.60 -7.59
CA ARG A 318 -10.43 12.43 -7.23
C ARG A 318 -10.09 11.87 -5.85
N GLU A 319 -8.92 12.20 -5.35
CA GLU A 319 -8.24 11.55 -4.23
C GLU A 319 -8.83 11.97 -2.87
N GLN A 320 -8.65 11.10 -1.87
CA GLN A 320 -9.21 11.27 -0.53
C GLN A 320 -8.68 12.51 0.22
N HIS A 321 -7.43 12.92 -0.03
CA HIS A 321 -6.85 14.12 0.60
C HIS A 321 -7.49 15.43 0.11
N ILE A 322 -8.19 15.40 -1.04
CA ILE A 322 -8.92 16.56 -1.59
C ILE A 322 -10.43 16.42 -1.39
N LYS A 323 -10.99 15.27 -1.77
CA LYS A 323 -12.45 15.04 -1.80
C LYS A 323 -13.03 14.46 -0.52
N ARG A 324 -12.19 13.95 0.41
CA ARG A 324 -12.61 13.38 1.69
C ARG A 324 -13.69 12.29 1.47
N GLU A 325 -14.89 12.44 2.07
CA GLU A 325 -16.02 11.52 1.93
C GLU A 325 -16.56 11.39 0.49
N ARG A 326 -16.16 12.27 -0.42
CA ARG A 326 -16.57 12.25 -1.84
C ARG A 326 -15.48 11.70 -2.75
N ALA A 327 -14.42 11.16 -2.19
CA ALA A 327 -13.35 10.54 -2.96
C ALA A 327 -13.83 9.28 -3.69
N THR A 328 -13.13 8.89 -4.75
CA THR A 328 -13.42 7.66 -5.49
C THR A 328 -13.10 6.40 -4.69
N SER A 329 -12.16 6.51 -3.72
CA SER A 329 -11.74 5.43 -2.84
C SER A 329 -11.06 6.01 -1.60
N ASN A 330 -10.87 5.20 -0.56
CA ASN A 330 -10.04 5.54 0.61
C ASN A 330 -8.55 5.22 0.40
N ILE A 331 -8.15 4.61 -0.71
CA ILE A 331 -6.75 4.26 -1.01
C ILE A 331 -5.90 5.53 -0.99
N CYS A 332 -4.86 5.53 -0.15
CA CYS A 332 -3.96 6.67 0.00
C CYS A 332 -2.75 6.57 -0.95
N THR A 333 -2.19 5.37 -1.09
CA THR A 333 -0.96 5.15 -1.85
C THR A 333 -1.02 3.85 -2.64
N ALA A 334 -0.20 3.77 -3.70
CA ALA A 334 -0.05 2.61 -4.56
C ALA A 334 0.94 1.59 -3.98
N SER A 335 0.89 0.34 -4.44
CA SER A 335 1.91 -0.68 -4.18
C SER A 335 3.13 -0.45 -5.10
N ALA A 336 3.77 0.72 -4.94
CA ALA A 336 4.67 1.29 -5.94
C ALA A 336 5.97 0.51 -6.13
N LEU A 337 6.57 -0.06 -5.06
CA LEU A 337 7.77 -0.89 -5.18
C LEU A 337 7.48 -2.14 -6.02
N MET A 338 6.37 -2.83 -5.75
CA MET A 338 5.97 -4.02 -6.51
C MET A 338 5.61 -3.67 -7.96
N ALA A 339 4.89 -2.57 -8.18
CA ALA A 339 4.59 -2.06 -9.51
C ALA A 339 5.87 -1.72 -10.30
N SER A 340 6.86 -1.10 -9.65
CA SER A 340 8.16 -0.82 -10.25
C SER A 340 8.91 -2.10 -10.63
N MET A 341 8.90 -3.12 -9.75
CA MET A 341 9.50 -4.43 -10.05
C MET A 341 8.85 -5.08 -11.27
N VAL A 342 7.51 -5.09 -11.34
CA VAL A 342 6.76 -5.59 -12.50
C VAL A 342 7.10 -4.79 -13.76
N GLY A 343 7.17 -3.45 -13.67
CA GLY A 343 7.60 -2.60 -14.77
C GLY A 343 9.00 -2.97 -15.29
N PHE A 344 9.96 -3.15 -14.40
CA PHE A 344 11.31 -3.59 -14.79
C PHE A 344 11.37 -5.04 -15.29
N TYR A 345 10.54 -5.94 -14.76
CA TYR A 345 10.38 -7.29 -15.30
C TYR A 345 9.92 -7.23 -16.76
N CYS A 346 8.92 -6.41 -17.08
CA CYS A 346 8.44 -6.22 -18.44
C CYS A 346 9.49 -5.55 -19.35
N VAL A 347 10.25 -4.57 -18.84
CA VAL A 347 11.37 -3.93 -19.57
C VAL A 347 12.48 -4.94 -19.89
N TYR A 348 12.82 -5.81 -18.95
CA TYR A 348 13.88 -6.81 -19.10
C TYR A 348 13.48 -7.94 -20.07
N ASN A 349 12.25 -8.46 -19.93
CA ASN A 349 11.77 -9.58 -20.73
C ASN A 349 11.26 -9.14 -22.11
N GLY A 350 10.63 -7.98 -22.23
CA GLY A 350 9.99 -7.50 -23.43
C GLY A 350 8.87 -8.45 -23.91
N ALA A 351 8.30 -8.17 -25.06
CA ALA A 351 7.19 -8.96 -25.64
C ALA A 351 7.52 -10.45 -25.83
N GLU A 352 8.73 -10.74 -26.32
CA GLU A 352 9.15 -12.13 -26.59
C GLU A 352 9.39 -12.92 -25.30
N GLY A 353 9.95 -12.29 -24.24
CA GLY A 353 10.16 -12.94 -22.96
C GLY A 353 8.85 -13.29 -22.27
N LEU A 354 7.88 -12.35 -22.26
CA LEU A 354 6.55 -12.61 -21.73
C LEU A 354 5.83 -13.74 -22.48
N ARG A 355 5.90 -13.75 -23.82
CA ARG A 355 5.30 -14.84 -24.60
C ARG A 355 5.94 -16.19 -24.28
N ARG A 356 7.27 -16.27 -24.17
CA ARG A 356 7.95 -17.51 -23.78
C ARG A 356 7.53 -17.97 -22.37
N ALA A 357 7.43 -17.08 -21.41
CA ALA A 357 6.95 -17.40 -20.06
C ALA A 357 5.53 -17.99 -20.10
N ALA A 358 4.62 -17.34 -20.84
CA ALA A 358 3.25 -17.81 -21.03
C ALA A 358 3.18 -19.14 -21.79
N GLU A 359 3.99 -19.31 -22.85
CA GLU A 359 4.09 -20.54 -23.62
C GLU A 359 4.63 -21.70 -22.77
N THR A 360 5.58 -21.46 -21.88
CA THR A 360 6.10 -22.47 -20.94
C THR A 360 4.97 -23.02 -20.05
N ALA A 361 4.23 -22.15 -19.39
CA ALA A 361 3.11 -22.55 -18.55
C ALA A 361 2.02 -23.29 -19.36
N HIS A 362 1.63 -22.73 -20.50
CA HIS A 362 0.61 -23.32 -21.35
C HIS A 362 1.02 -24.70 -21.92
N THR A 363 2.27 -24.84 -22.35
CA THR A 363 2.79 -26.11 -22.91
C THR A 363 2.82 -27.19 -21.81
N ALA A 364 3.27 -26.85 -20.59
CA ALA A 364 3.27 -27.76 -19.46
C ALA A 364 1.86 -28.26 -19.15
N ALA A 365 0.86 -27.36 -19.17
CA ALA A 365 -0.55 -27.74 -18.99
C ALA A 365 -1.05 -28.68 -20.11
N CYS A 366 -0.78 -28.34 -21.38
CA CYS A 366 -1.19 -29.15 -22.52
C CYS A 366 -0.57 -30.57 -22.51
N ASP A 367 0.74 -30.67 -22.21
CA ASP A 367 1.43 -31.96 -22.13
C ASP A 367 0.89 -32.83 -20.99
N THR A 368 0.64 -32.22 -19.83
CA THR A 368 0.02 -32.90 -18.69
C THR A 368 -1.41 -33.36 -19.02
N ALA A 369 -2.24 -32.48 -19.58
CA ALA A 369 -3.62 -32.80 -19.97
C ALA A 369 -3.69 -34.00 -20.91
N ARG A 370 -2.84 -34.05 -21.94
CA ARG A 370 -2.74 -35.17 -22.91
C ARG A 370 -2.35 -36.47 -22.18
N ALA A 371 -1.37 -36.40 -21.30
CA ALA A 371 -0.92 -37.58 -20.56
C ALA A 371 -1.98 -38.11 -19.59
N LEU A 372 -2.68 -37.22 -18.86
CA LEU A 372 -3.78 -37.58 -17.98
C LEU A 372 -4.97 -38.18 -18.72
N ALA A 373 -5.32 -37.65 -19.88
CA ALA A 373 -6.36 -38.23 -20.75
C ALA A 373 -5.98 -39.67 -21.20
N ALA A 374 -4.71 -39.91 -21.54
CA ALA A 374 -4.20 -41.24 -21.88
C ALA A 374 -4.22 -42.22 -20.68
N LEU A 375 -4.15 -41.72 -19.45
CA LEU A 375 -4.34 -42.48 -18.22
C LEU A 375 -5.82 -42.69 -17.86
N GLY A 376 -6.75 -42.07 -18.61
CA GLY A 376 -8.19 -42.18 -18.42
C GLY A 376 -8.75 -41.21 -17.37
N TYR A 377 -8.03 -40.13 -17.02
CA TYR A 377 -8.60 -39.03 -16.27
C TYR A 377 -9.46 -38.17 -17.19
N LYS A 378 -10.49 -37.56 -16.62
CA LYS A 378 -11.35 -36.61 -17.31
C LYS A 378 -11.05 -35.20 -16.79
N LEU A 379 -10.83 -34.26 -17.70
CA LEU A 379 -10.73 -32.83 -17.42
C LEU A 379 -12.12 -32.21 -17.60
N THR A 380 -12.46 -31.28 -16.72
CA THR A 380 -13.73 -30.56 -16.79
C THR A 380 -13.62 -29.31 -17.67
N ASN A 381 -12.41 -28.73 -17.76
CA ASN A 381 -12.10 -27.64 -18.67
C ASN A 381 -11.40 -28.15 -19.94
N GLN A 382 -11.99 -27.90 -21.09
CA GLN A 382 -11.44 -28.31 -22.41
C GLN A 382 -10.46 -27.28 -22.99
N HIS A 383 -10.73 -25.99 -22.75
CA HIS A 383 -9.93 -24.86 -23.17
C HIS A 383 -9.36 -24.21 -21.91
N PHE A 384 -8.06 -24.19 -21.78
CA PHE A 384 -7.36 -23.67 -20.61
C PHE A 384 -6.07 -22.95 -21.04
N PHE A 385 -5.58 -22.08 -20.14
CA PHE A 385 -4.27 -21.48 -20.29
C PHE A 385 -3.21 -22.33 -19.57
N ASP A 386 -3.20 -22.34 -18.26
CA ASP A 386 -2.18 -22.99 -17.43
C ASP A 386 -2.78 -23.90 -16.34
N THR A 387 -4.09 -23.88 -16.13
CA THR A 387 -4.76 -24.54 -15.01
C THR A 387 -5.64 -25.68 -15.51
N LEU A 388 -5.44 -26.87 -14.92
CA LEU A 388 -6.21 -28.07 -15.21
C LEU A 388 -7.13 -28.40 -14.02
N ASP A 389 -8.36 -28.73 -14.31
CA ASP A 389 -9.36 -29.17 -13.35
C ASP A 389 -9.79 -30.61 -13.66
N ILE A 390 -9.46 -31.54 -12.76
CA ILE A 390 -9.40 -32.98 -13.01
C ILE A 390 -10.38 -33.71 -12.10
N GLU A 391 -11.20 -34.62 -12.68
CA GLU A 391 -12.01 -35.57 -11.90
C GLU A 391 -11.06 -36.65 -11.37
N ALA A 392 -10.79 -36.65 -10.04
CA ALA A 392 -9.91 -37.58 -9.35
C ALA A 392 -10.24 -37.64 -7.86
N GLU A 393 -9.95 -38.77 -7.21
CA GLU A 393 -10.04 -38.89 -5.75
C GLU A 393 -8.97 -38.04 -5.06
N ALA A 394 -9.40 -36.94 -4.48
CA ALA A 394 -8.51 -35.91 -3.93
C ALA A 394 -7.57 -36.44 -2.86
N ALA A 395 -8.07 -37.24 -1.91
CA ALA A 395 -7.28 -37.80 -0.81
C ALA A 395 -6.11 -38.68 -1.27
N VAL A 396 -6.33 -39.50 -2.31
CA VAL A 396 -5.27 -40.37 -2.86
C VAL A 396 -4.20 -39.51 -3.54
N ILE A 397 -4.62 -38.55 -4.35
CA ILE A 397 -3.67 -37.64 -5.05
C ILE A 397 -2.91 -36.79 -4.05
N GLN A 398 -3.58 -36.26 -3.01
CA GLN A 398 -2.97 -35.45 -1.96
C GLN A 398 -1.87 -36.20 -1.21
N SER A 399 -2.13 -37.47 -0.81
CA SER A 399 -1.12 -38.28 -0.13
C SER A 399 0.13 -38.47 -0.97
N LEU A 400 -0.05 -38.84 -2.25
CA LEU A 400 1.06 -39.04 -3.19
C LEU A 400 1.80 -37.74 -3.51
N ALA A 401 1.11 -36.61 -3.57
CA ALA A 401 1.71 -35.31 -3.81
C ALA A 401 2.57 -34.85 -2.65
N LEU A 402 2.07 -34.96 -1.41
CA LEU A 402 2.82 -34.60 -0.21
C LEU A 402 4.09 -35.44 -0.03
N GLU A 403 4.03 -36.76 -0.32
CA GLU A 403 5.19 -37.64 -0.31
C GLU A 403 6.31 -37.18 -1.28
N ARG A 404 5.93 -36.44 -2.36
CA ARG A 404 6.86 -35.88 -3.36
C ARG A 404 7.19 -34.40 -3.15
N GLY A 405 6.71 -33.81 -2.06
CA GLY A 405 6.93 -32.38 -1.79
C GLY A 405 6.18 -31.46 -2.77
N ILE A 406 4.96 -31.84 -3.18
CA ILE A 406 4.13 -31.13 -4.13
C ILE A 406 2.80 -30.73 -3.47
N ASN A 407 2.32 -29.52 -3.76
CA ASN A 407 1.00 -29.02 -3.39
C ASN A 407 0.12 -28.82 -4.62
N PHE A 408 -1.11 -29.32 -4.58
CA PHE A 408 -2.22 -29.02 -5.49
C PHE A 408 -3.35 -28.30 -4.75
N PHE A 409 -4.33 -27.79 -5.48
CA PHE A 409 -5.58 -27.30 -4.92
C PHE A 409 -6.66 -28.40 -5.02
N TYR A 410 -7.46 -28.55 -3.97
CA TYR A 410 -8.51 -29.59 -3.87
C TYR A 410 -9.88 -28.94 -3.68
N PRO A 411 -10.62 -28.62 -4.78
CA PRO A 411 -11.93 -27.96 -4.70
C PRO A 411 -13.00 -28.80 -4.00
N SER A 412 -12.90 -30.15 -4.10
CA SER A 412 -13.78 -31.12 -3.46
C SER A 412 -13.08 -32.48 -3.32
N GLU A 413 -13.74 -33.44 -2.66
CA GLU A 413 -13.24 -34.83 -2.51
C GLU A 413 -13.01 -35.55 -3.86
N GLU A 414 -13.69 -35.08 -4.94
CA GLU A 414 -13.64 -35.71 -6.27
C GLU A 414 -12.90 -34.84 -7.32
N ARG A 415 -12.27 -33.75 -6.89
CA ARG A 415 -11.65 -32.80 -7.81
C ARG A 415 -10.25 -32.42 -7.34
N VAL A 416 -9.33 -32.39 -8.30
CA VAL A 416 -7.98 -31.88 -8.13
C VAL A 416 -7.72 -30.82 -9.18
N ARG A 417 -7.21 -29.67 -8.73
CA ARG A 417 -6.84 -28.58 -9.62
C ARG A 417 -5.36 -28.29 -9.49
N LEU A 418 -4.70 -28.08 -10.60
CA LEU A 418 -3.28 -27.75 -10.63
C LEU A 418 -3.00 -26.68 -11.69
N SER A 419 -2.14 -25.72 -11.33
CA SER A 419 -1.74 -24.59 -12.15
C SER A 419 -0.24 -24.64 -12.43
N PHE A 420 0.14 -24.47 -13.67
CA PHE A 420 1.52 -24.40 -14.12
C PHE A 420 1.99 -22.95 -14.19
N ASP A 421 3.29 -22.76 -14.24
CA ASP A 421 3.93 -21.44 -14.21
C ASP A 421 5.16 -21.39 -15.14
N GLU A 422 5.77 -20.19 -15.23
CA GLU A 422 6.91 -19.94 -16.11
C GLU A 422 8.21 -20.69 -15.71
N VAL A 423 8.28 -21.16 -14.47
CA VAL A 423 9.44 -21.91 -13.95
C VAL A 423 9.22 -23.42 -13.96
N THR A 424 8.06 -23.89 -14.44
CA THR A 424 7.78 -25.31 -14.55
C THR A 424 8.70 -25.99 -15.55
N THR A 425 9.37 -27.06 -15.12
CA THR A 425 10.30 -27.86 -15.95
C THR A 425 9.64 -29.10 -16.54
N PRO A 426 10.17 -29.66 -17.65
CA PRO A 426 9.70 -30.93 -18.20
C PRO A 426 9.78 -32.11 -17.22
N ASP A 427 10.76 -32.10 -16.30
CA ASP A 427 10.91 -33.15 -15.27
C ASP A 427 9.77 -33.07 -14.24
N GLU A 428 9.37 -31.86 -13.83
CA GLU A 428 8.22 -31.66 -12.95
C GLU A 428 6.91 -32.10 -13.63
N VAL A 429 6.72 -31.81 -14.90
CA VAL A 429 5.58 -32.33 -15.69
C VAL A 429 5.56 -33.86 -15.68
N ALA A 430 6.74 -34.49 -15.89
CA ALA A 430 6.85 -35.97 -15.85
C ALA A 430 6.54 -36.53 -14.47
N GLU A 431 6.98 -35.85 -13.40
CA GLU A 431 6.69 -36.23 -12.02
C GLU A 431 5.20 -36.14 -11.68
N VAL A 432 4.54 -35.02 -12.04
CA VAL A 432 3.09 -34.88 -11.90
C VAL A 432 2.35 -36.01 -12.64
N VAL A 433 2.71 -36.30 -13.89
CA VAL A 433 2.11 -37.39 -14.66
C VAL A 433 2.36 -38.76 -14.01
N ALA A 434 3.56 -38.99 -13.48
CA ALA A 434 3.88 -40.24 -12.78
C ALA A 434 3.05 -40.43 -11.50
N LEU A 435 2.82 -39.38 -10.75
CA LEU A 435 1.97 -39.37 -9.54
C LEU A 435 0.53 -39.79 -9.91
N PHE A 436 -0.07 -39.19 -10.91
CA PHE A 436 -1.42 -39.56 -11.36
C PHE A 436 -1.48 -40.98 -11.96
N ALA A 437 -0.39 -41.43 -12.63
CA ALA A 437 -0.31 -42.82 -13.13
C ALA A 437 -0.27 -43.82 -11.96
N GLU A 438 0.51 -43.54 -10.92
CA GLU A 438 0.57 -44.39 -9.72
C GLU A 438 -0.78 -44.46 -8.99
N ALA A 439 -1.49 -43.37 -8.82
CA ALA A 439 -2.83 -43.34 -8.23
C ALA A 439 -3.82 -44.27 -8.93
N ARG A 440 -3.61 -44.60 -10.21
CA ARG A 440 -4.40 -45.58 -10.99
C ARG A 440 -3.71 -46.93 -11.19
N GLY A 441 -2.56 -47.19 -10.57
CA GLY A 441 -1.79 -48.41 -10.76
C GLY A 441 -1.31 -48.60 -12.21
N ARG A 442 -1.07 -47.51 -12.95
CA ARG A 442 -0.64 -47.51 -14.35
C ARG A 442 0.79 -47.01 -14.50
N LYS A 443 1.42 -47.30 -15.64
CA LYS A 443 2.72 -46.73 -15.96
C LYS A 443 2.53 -45.46 -16.80
N PRO A 444 3.27 -44.39 -16.53
CA PRO A 444 3.19 -43.18 -17.33
C PRO A 444 3.70 -43.44 -18.76
N LYS A 445 3.06 -42.82 -19.75
CA LYS A 445 3.54 -42.78 -21.11
C LYS A 445 4.16 -41.40 -21.38
N VAL A 446 5.45 -41.32 -21.54
CA VAL A 446 6.14 -40.10 -21.90
C VAL A 446 5.93 -39.83 -23.40
N ALA A 447 5.36 -38.71 -23.75
CA ALA A 447 5.21 -38.27 -25.12
C ALA A 447 6.57 -37.75 -25.66
N ARG A 448 6.83 -37.98 -26.95
CA ARG A 448 8.06 -37.54 -27.63
C ARG A 448 7.98 -36.11 -28.21
N SER A 449 6.81 -35.50 -28.19
CA SER A 449 6.54 -34.17 -28.74
C SER A 449 5.55 -33.43 -27.85
N HIS A 450 5.60 -32.10 -27.84
CA HIS A 450 4.62 -31.28 -27.14
C HIS A 450 3.19 -31.49 -27.70
N ALA A 451 2.20 -31.35 -26.81
CA ALA A 451 0.81 -31.35 -27.16
C ALA A 451 0.47 -30.05 -27.96
N PRO A 452 -0.46 -30.10 -28.92
CA PRO A 452 -0.96 -28.87 -29.51
C PRO A 452 -1.69 -28.02 -28.47
N SER A 453 -1.65 -26.69 -28.66
CA SER A 453 -2.42 -25.76 -27.85
C SER A 453 -3.93 -26.05 -27.94
N THR A 454 -4.59 -26.00 -26.78
CA THR A 454 -6.05 -26.18 -26.64
C THR A 454 -6.82 -24.86 -26.79
N LEU A 455 -6.14 -23.72 -26.92
CA LEU A 455 -6.78 -22.41 -27.04
C LEU A 455 -7.54 -22.25 -28.33
N PRO A 456 -8.83 -21.85 -28.28
CA PRO A 456 -9.60 -21.55 -29.49
C PRO A 456 -8.94 -20.42 -30.32
N GLU A 457 -8.92 -20.54 -31.63
CA GLU A 457 -8.30 -19.53 -32.51
C GLU A 457 -8.90 -18.12 -32.29
N ALA A 458 -10.21 -18.05 -32.09
CA ALA A 458 -10.93 -16.78 -31.82
C ALA A 458 -10.51 -16.08 -30.53
N LEU A 459 -9.96 -16.82 -29.54
CA LEU A 459 -9.52 -16.31 -28.26
C LEU A 459 -8.00 -16.14 -28.19
N ARG A 460 -7.26 -16.51 -29.22
CA ARG A 460 -5.81 -16.27 -29.31
C ARG A 460 -5.53 -14.80 -29.56
N ARG A 461 -4.49 -14.30 -28.90
CA ARG A 461 -4.03 -12.93 -29.11
C ARG A 461 -3.37 -12.77 -30.47
N THR A 462 -3.83 -11.80 -31.24
CA THR A 462 -3.22 -11.38 -32.50
C THR A 462 -2.61 -9.97 -32.42
N SER A 463 -3.05 -9.16 -31.49
CA SER A 463 -2.53 -7.81 -31.28
C SER A 463 -1.11 -7.83 -30.69
N PRO A 464 -0.27 -6.85 -31.05
CA PRO A 464 1.07 -6.73 -30.46
C PRO A 464 1.00 -6.37 -28.98
N ILE A 465 2.07 -6.70 -28.22
CA ILE A 465 2.26 -6.32 -26.83
C ILE A 465 3.61 -5.62 -26.65
N LEU A 466 3.70 -4.72 -25.66
CA LEU A 466 4.96 -4.06 -25.25
C LEU A 466 5.75 -3.50 -26.44
N ILE A 467 5.07 -2.70 -27.27
CA ILE A 467 5.64 -2.15 -28.51
C ILE A 467 6.51 -0.90 -28.28
N GLU A 468 6.38 -0.28 -27.11
CA GLU A 468 7.09 0.93 -26.73
C GLU A 468 8.60 0.66 -26.60
N GLU A 469 9.43 1.67 -26.95
CA GLU A 469 10.89 1.56 -27.02
C GLU A 469 11.53 1.07 -25.71
N VAL A 470 11.01 1.48 -24.56
CA VAL A 470 11.51 1.08 -23.24
C VAL A 470 11.54 -0.44 -23.05
N PHE A 471 10.59 -1.18 -23.63
CA PHE A 471 10.50 -2.65 -23.55
C PHE A 471 11.41 -3.37 -24.56
N ARG A 472 12.16 -2.63 -25.38
CA ARG A 472 13.12 -3.17 -26.37
C ARG A 472 14.57 -2.81 -26.04
N SER A 473 14.80 -1.64 -25.41
CA SER A 473 16.13 -1.04 -25.28
C SER A 473 16.97 -1.57 -24.13
N HIS A 474 16.34 -2.17 -23.08
CA HIS A 474 17.02 -2.50 -21.82
C HIS A 474 16.99 -3.99 -21.48
N ARG A 475 17.11 -4.86 -22.48
CA ARG A 475 16.95 -6.32 -22.36
C ARG A 475 18.20 -7.06 -21.91
N SER A 476 19.39 -6.44 -21.91
CA SER A 476 20.57 -7.04 -21.28
C SER A 476 20.71 -6.59 -19.84
N GLU A 477 21.28 -7.43 -18.98
CA GLU A 477 21.48 -7.13 -17.56
C GLU A 477 22.21 -5.80 -17.36
N SER A 478 23.30 -5.55 -18.09
CA SER A 478 24.04 -4.29 -18.00
C SER A 478 23.23 -3.07 -18.45
N ALA A 479 22.37 -3.22 -19.47
CA ALA A 479 21.52 -2.13 -19.94
C ALA A 479 20.41 -1.83 -18.90
N LEU A 480 19.78 -2.86 -18.32
CA LEU A 480 18.77 -2.72 -17.28
C LEU A 480 19.35 -2.06 -16.03
N MET A 481 20.48 -2.56 -15.50
CA MET A 481 21.11 -2.00 -14.31
C MET A 481 21.48 -0.52 -14.49
N ARG A 482 22.00 -0.13 -15.66
CA ARG A 482 22.27 1.28 -15.97
C ARG A 482 21.00 2.11 -16.12
N TYR A 483 19.91 1.53 -16.62
CA TYR A 483 18.62 2.19 -16.69
C TYR A 483 18.06 2.46 -15.29
N ILE A 484 18.01 1.43 -14.42
CA ILE A 484 17.57 1.56 -13.02
C ILE A 484 18.40 2.64 -12.31
N LYS A 485 19.73 2.63 -12.46
CA LYS A 485 20.63 3.61 -11.82
C LYS A 485 20.42 5.04 -12.35
N ARG A 486 20.13 5.22 -13.63
CA ARG A 486 19.77 6.53 -14.18
C ARG A 486 18.47 7.08 -13.62
N LEU A 487 17.48 6.20 -13.37
CA LEU A 487 16.23 6.60 -12.73
C LEU A 487 16.47 7.02 -11.28
N GLU A 488 17.24 6.22 -10.54
CA GLU A 488 17.61 6.50 -9.15
C GLU A 488 18.25 7.88 -8.98
N TYR A 489 19.14 8.29 -9.90
CA TYR A 489 19.79 9.61 -9.87
C TYR A 489 18.85 10.81 -10.08
N ARG A 490 17.59 10.59 -10.46
CA ARG A 490 16.57 11.64 -10.64
C ARG A 490 15.70 11.86 -9.40
N ASP A 491 15.94 11.08 -8.34
CA ASP A 491 15.12 11.05 -7.15
C ASP A 491 15.91 11.40 -5.89
N ILE A 492 15.24 11.98 -4.90
CA ILE A 492 15.73 12.03 -3.53
C ILE A 492 15.05 10.89 -2.75
N SER A 493 15.85 10.10 -2.03
CA SER A 493 15.43 9.05 -1.14
C SER A 493 15.92 9.27 0.29
N LEU A 494 15.48 8.43 1.24
CA LEU A 494 16.00 8.45 2.63
C LEU A 494 17.49 8.09 2.72
N ALA A 495 18.08 7.50 1.66
CA ALA A 495 19.52 7.26 1.61
C ALA A 495 20.33 8.52 1.28
N ASP A 496 19.68 9.57 0.77
CA ASP A 496 20.31 10.85 0.39
C ASP A 496 20.17 11.89 1.49
N SER A 497 19.00 12.00 2.11
CA SER A 497 18.70 13.00 3.14
C SER A 497 17.51 12.57 4.02
N MET A 498 17.32 13.26 5.13
CA MET A 498 16.08 13.20 5.89
C MET A 498 14.89 13.57 5.01
N ILE A 499 13.79 12.84 5.15
CA ILE A 499 12.49 13.15 4.55
C ILE A 499 11.49 13.41 5.67
N SER A 500 11.31 14.66 6.05
CA SER A 500 10.55 15.08 7.22
C SER A 500 9.03 15.21 6.99
N LEU A 501 8.44 14.27 6.24
CA LEU A 501 7.00 14.27 5.93
C LEU A 501 6.14 13.98 7.17
N GLY A 502 5.54 14.99 7.75
CA GLY A 502 4.50 14.85 8.80
C GLY A 502 3.17 14.40 8.21
N SER A 503 2.56 13.70 8.87
CA SER A 503 2.32 12.50 9.66
C SER A 503 2.62 11.20 8.87
N CYS A 504 3.78 11.04 8.29
CA CYS A 504 4.15 9.86 7.48
C CYS A 504 5.22 8.99 8.16
N THR A 505 5.90 9.51 9.17
CA THR A 505 6.96 8.81 9.93
C THR A 505 7.99 8.16 9.00
N MET A 506 8.65 8.98 8.18
CA MET A 506 9.65 8.50 7.22
C MET A 506 10.98 8.26 7.94
N LYS A 507 11.29 7.01 8.23
CA LYS A 507 12.56 6.62 8.84
C LYS A 507 13.36 5.69 7.92
N LEU A 508 14.68 5.85 7.88
CA LEU A 508 15.55 4.93 7.15
C LEU A 508 15.57 3.58 7.87
N ASN A 509 15.20 2.53 7.14
CA ASN A 509 15.12 1.18 7.68
C ASN A 509 16.52 0.61 7.93
N ALA A 510 16.72 -0.01 9.09
CA ALA A 510 17.93 -0.75 9.36
C ALA A 510 18.10 -1.95 8.41
N ALA A 511 19.30 -2.17 7.90
CA ALA A 511 19.60 -3.24 6.94
C ALA A 511 19.23 -4.63 7.48
N ALA A 512 19.46 -4.88 8.78
CA ALA A 512 19.12 -6.14 9.44
C ALA A 512 17.61 -6.48 9.35
N LEU A 513 16.74 -5.47 9.30
CA LEU A 513 15.29 -5.66 9.16
C LEU A 513 14.88 -6.12 7.76
N MET A 514 15.69 -5.83 6.74
CA MET A 514 15.40 -6.17 5.34
C MET A 514 15.91 -7.58 4.95
N GLN A 515 16.93 -8.10 5.64
CA GLN A 515 17.52 -9.42 5.34
C GLN A 515 16.50 -10.58 5.31
N PRO A 516 15.52 -10.66 6.22
CA PRO A 516 14.55 -11.76 6.22
C PRO A 516 13.75 -11.88 4.92
N LEU A 517 13.55 -10.79 4.20
CA LEU A 517 12.77 -10.78 2.95
C LEU A 517 13.40 -11.63 1.85
N SER A 518 14.70 -11.88 1.90
CA SER A 518 15.45 -12.70 0.93
C SER A 518 15.56 -14.18 1.35
N LEU A 519 14.99 -14.57 2.51
CA LEU A 519 15.02 -15.97 2.97
C LEU A 519 13.95 -16.78 2.22
N ALA A 520 14.37 -17.87 1.59
CA ALA A 520 13.50 -18.74 0.77
C ALA A 520 12.28 -19.26 1.54
N GLY A 521 12.43 -19.57 2.85
CA GLY A 521 11.34 -20.01 3.71
C GLY A 521 10.24 -18.97 3.89
N PHE A 522 10.53 -17.66 3.71
CA PHE A 522 9.51 -16.61 3.69
C PHE A 522 9.05 -16.26 2.28
N GLN A 523 9.97 -16.15 1.31
CA GLN A 523 9.62 -15.72 -0.05
C GLN A 523 8.73 -16.70 -0.81
N ASN A 524 8.99 -18.01 -0.65
CA ASN A 524 8.44 -19.02 -1.56
C ASN A 524 7.18 -19.72 -1.02
N MET A 525 6.68 -19.31 0.15
CA MET A 525 5.44 -19.85 0.70
C MET A 525 4.23 -19.38 -0.09
N HIS A 526 3.38 -20.35 -0.47
CA HIS A 526 2.06 -20.04 -1.06
C HIS A 526 1.07 -19.69 0.06
N PRO A 527 0.21 -18.64 -0.08
CA PRO A 527 -0.71 -18.22 1.00
C PRO A 527 -1.76 -19.26 1.38
N PHE A 528 -2.05 -20.20 0.49
CA PHE A 528 -3.01 -21.27 0.70
C PHE A 528 -2.34 -22.65 0.87
N ALA A 529 -1.03 -22.69 1.15
CA ALA A 529 -0.37 -23.92 1.56
C ALA A 529 -0.92 -24.37 2.92
N PRO A 530 -0.93 -25.70 3.20
CA PRO A 530 -1.27 -26.21 4.52
C PRO A 530 -0.47 -25.53 5.63
N VAL A 531 -1.12 -25.15 6.72
CA VAL A 531 -0.49 -24.39 7.83
C VAL A 531 0.67 -25.14 8.49
N GLU A 532 0.67 -26.47 8.43
CA GLU A 532 1.73 -27.34 8.92
C GLU A 532 3.04 -27.16 8.13
N GLN A 533 2.97 -26.61 6.91
CA GLN A 533 4.15 -26.27 6.10
C GLN A 533 4.67 -24.87 6.41
N ALA A 534 3.90 -24.04 7.13
CA ALA A 534 4.18 -22.63 7.42
C ALA A 534 4.41 -22.37 8.93
N GLU A 535 4.94 -23.35 9.69
CA GLU A 535 5.08 -23.24 11.15
C GLU A 535 5.86 -21.98 11.58
N GLY A 536 6.90 -21.63 10.85
CA GLY A 536 7.70 -20.42 11.15
C GLY A 536 6.90 -19.14 10.97
N TYR A 537 6.08 -19.05 9.91
CA TYR A 537 5.15 -17.94 9.72
C TYR A 537 4.09 -17.91 10.81
N MET A 538 3.48 -19.05 11.15
CA MET A 538 2.41 -19.10 12.16
C MET A 538 2.91 -18.67 13.54
N GLU A 539 4.13 -19.07 13.92
CA GLU A 539 4.75 -18.60 15.17
C GLU A 539 5.05 -17.09 15.14
N LEU A 540 5.61 -16.59 14.04
CA LEU A 540 5.89 -15.16 13.85
C LEU A 540 4.59 -14.33 13.92
N ILE A 541 3.56 -14.74 13.20
CA ILE A 541 2.25 -14.06 13.15
C ILE A 541 1.63 -14.00 14.55
N ALA A 542 1.54 -15.15 15.22
CA ALA A 542 0.98 -15.22 16.57
C ALA A 542 1.77 -14.39 17.59
N ALA A 543 3.10 -14.34 17.47
CA ALA A 543 3.94 -13.50 18.32
C ALA A 543 3.74 -12.00 18.01
N LEU A 544 3.67 -11.63 16.75
CA LEU A 544 3.47 -10.23 16.33
C LEU A 544 2.09 -9.71 16.74
N GLU A 545 1.02 -10.52 16.59
CA GLU A 545 -0.32 -10.16 17.06
C GLU A 545 -0.36 -9.91 18.57
N ARG A 546 0.32 -10.76 19.37
CA ARG A 546 0.44 -10.55 20.83
C ARG A 546 1.23 -9.29 21.17
N ASP A 547 2.35 -9.06 20.48
CA ASP A 547 3.22 -7.90 20.72
C ASP A 547 2.44 -6.60 20.40
N LEU A 548 1.73 -6.54 19.27
CA LEU A 548 0.92 -5.38 18.88
C LEU A 548 -0.28 -5.15 19.83
N ALA A 549 -0.93 -6.21 20.27
CA ALA A 549 -1.99 -6.13 21.29
C ALA A 549 -1.44 -5.57 22.62
N THR A 550 -0.25 -6.02 23.04
CA THR A 550 0.44 -5.50 24.24
C THR A 550 0.79 -4.01 24.09
N ILE A 551 1.34 -3.63 22.94
CA ILE A 551 1.73 -2.23 22.65
C ILE A 551 0.50 -1.32 22.66
N THR A 552 -0.59 -1.74 22.03
CA THR A 552 -1.83 -0.95 21.97
C THR A 552 -2.68 -1.02 23.22
N GLY A 553 -2.40 -1.97 24.11
CA GLY A 553 -3.22 -2.22 25.32
C GLY A 553 -4.61 -2.79 24.98
N LEU A 554 -4.79 -3.40 23.81
CA LEU A 554 -6.03 -4.01 23.34
C LEU A 554 -5.96 -5.55 23.43
N ALA A 555 -7.07 -6.23 23.22
CA ALA A 555 -7.20 -7.66 23.56
C ALA A 555 -6.78 -8.61 22.44
N ALA A 556 -6.90 -8.19 21.20
CA ALA A 556 -6.60 -9.02 20.02
C ALA A 556 -6.18 -8.17 18.83
N CYS A 557 -5.49 -8.77 17.85
CA CYS A 557 -5.03 -8.14 16.63
C CYS A 557 -5.36 -9.02 15.42
N SER A 558 -5.60 -8.39 14.26
CA SER A 558 -5.67 -9.05 12.96
C SER A 558 -4.67 -8.40 12.01
N LEU A 559 -3.83 -9.22 11.37
CA LEU A 559 -2.81 -8.78 10.39
C LEU A 559 -3.32 -8.83 8.94
N GLN A 560 -4.59 -9.17 8.72
CA GLN A 560 -5.14 -9.32 7.37
C GLN A 560 -5.17 -8.01 6.57
N PRO A 561 -5.52 -6.82 7.13
CA PRO A 561 -5.55 -5.59 6.34
C PRO A 561 -4.17 -5.24 5.76
N ASN A 562 -4.09 -5.08 4.43
CA ASN A 562 -2.84 -4.89 3.68
C ASN A 562 -2.49 -3.42 3.40
N SER A 563 -3.12 -2.48 4.11
CA SER A 563 -2.77 -1.05 4.11
C SER A 563 -3.41 -0.35 5.31
N GLY A 564 -2.96 0.88 5.64
CA GLY A 564 -3.62 1.70 6.66
C GLY A 564 -5.09 1.94 6.33
N ALA A 565 -5.39 2.32 5.09
CA ALA A 565 -6.77 2.53 4.63
C ALA A 565 -7.63 1.25 4.72
N ALA A 566 -7.05 0.07 4.43
CA ALA A 566 -7.72 -1.22 4.62
C ALA A 566 -7.98 -1.51 6.12
N GLY A 567 -7.03 -1.13 7.00
CA GLY A 567 -7.20 -1.21 8.46
C GLY A 567 -8.30 -0.29 8.97
N GLU A 568 -8.36 0.96 8.47
CA GLU A 568 -9.47 1.86 8.80
C GLU A 568 -10.82 1.25 8.44
N TYR A 569 -10.95 0.77 7.20
CA TYR A 569 -12.17 0.15 6.72
C TYR A 569 -12.54 -1.10 7.53
N ALA A 570 -11.58 -2.00 7.77
CA ALA A 570 -11.78 -3.21 8.57
C ALA A 570 -12.23 -2.90 10.00
N GLY A 571 -11.62 -1.91 10.65
CA GLY A 571 -12.01 -1.47 12.00
C GLY A 571 -13.43 -0.94 12.06
N LEU A 572 -13.86 -0.16 11.08
CA LEU A 572 -15.23 0.35 10.98
C LEU A 572 -16.24 -0.77 10.70
N MET A 573 -15.89 -1.74 9.85
CA MET A 573 -16.74 -2.90 9.59
C MET A 573 -16.89 -3.82 10.82
N VAL A 574 -15.85 -3.97 11.63
CA VAL A 574 -15.91 -4.68 12.93
C VAL A 574 -16.88 -3.97 13.90
N ILE A 575 -16.81 -2.64 14.01
CA ILE A 575 -17.76 -1.85 14.81
C ILE A 575 -19.20 -2.02 14.30
N ARG A 576 -19.37 -1.99 12.97
CA ARG A 576 -20.68 -2.18 12.33
C ARG A 576 -21.25 -3.57 12.63
N ALA A 577 -20.45 -4.63 12.48
CA ALA A 577 -20.84 -5.99 12.80
C ALA A 577 -21.22 -6.17 14.27
N TYR A 578 -20.50 -5.54 15.19
CA TYR A 578 -20.83 -5.51 16.60
C TYR A 578 -22.22 -4.90 16.86
N HIS A 579 -22.52 -3.74 16.28
CA HIS A 579 -23.83 -3.13 16.43
C HIS A 579 -24.94 -4.01 15.79
N GLN A 580 -24.68 -4.60 14.64
CA GLN A 580 -25.64 -5.52 14.00
C GLN A 580 -25.93 -6.75 14.87
N SER A 581 -24.92 -7.35 15.51
CA SER A 581 -25.10 -8.50 16.42
C SER A 581 -25.96 -8.18 17.63
N LYS A 582 -26.04 -6.89 18.01
CA LYS A 582 -26.93 -6.38 19.07
C LYS A 582 -28.34 -6.00 18.57
N GLY A 583 -28.64 -6.24 17.28
CA GLY A 583 -29.88 -5.78 16.66
C GLY A 583 -29.95 -4.25 16.45
N GLN A 584 -28.82 -3.60 16.48
CA GLN A 584 -28.64 -2.13 16.37
C GLN A 584 -28.04 -1.70 15.03
N GLY A 585 -28.29 -2.41 13.94
CA GLY A 585 -27.78 -2.10 12.61
C GLY A 585 -28.18 -0.72 12.07
N TYR A 586 -29.13 -0.04 12.73
CA TYR A 586 -29.52 1.35 12.46
C TYR A 586 -28.52 2.38 12.99
N ARG A 587 -27.58 2.00 13.89
CA ARG A 587 -26.49 2.86 14.36
C ARG A 587 -25.46 3.01 13.23
N ASN A 588 -25.53 4.12 12.49
CA ASN A 588 -24.68 4.39 11.33
C ASN A 588 -24.13 5.82 11.29
N VAL A 589 -24.32 6.62 12.35
CA VAL A 589 -23.71 7.95 12.48
C VAL A 589 -22.34 7.81 13.11
N ILE A 590 -21.33 8.46 12.51
CA ILE A 590 -19.97 8.53 13.03
C ILE A 590 -19.50 9.97 13.18
N LEU A 591 -18.96 10.30 14.34
CA LEU A 591 -18.35 11.60 14.60
C LEU A 591 -16.92 11.60 14.06
N ILE A 592 -16.50 12.66 13.37
CA ILE A 592 -15.13 12.83 12.85
C ILE A 592 -14.70 14.28 13.06
N PRO A 593 -13.59 14.54 13.80
CA PRO A 593 -13.06 15.88 13.98
C PRO A 593 -12.67 16.51 12.63
N ALA A 594 -12.84 17.83 12.52
CA ALA A 594 -12.47 18.59 11.32
C ALA A 594 -10.97 18.44 10.97
N SER A 595 -10.12 18.23 11.97
CA SER A 595 -8.67 17.98 11.85
C SER A 595 -8.32 16.60 11.29
N ALA A 596 -9.27 15.64 11.19
CA ALA A 596 -8.96 14.28 10.78
C ALA A 596 -8.41 14.22 9.35
N HIS A 597 -7.48 13.29 9.12
CA HIS A 597 -6.95 12.99 7.80
C HIS A 597 -8.08 12.66 6.81
N GLY A 598 -7.92 13.03 5.53
CA GLY A 598 -8.95 12.80 4.50
C GLY A 598 -9.36 11.34 4.30
N THR A 599 -8.49 10.40 4.67
CA THR A 599 -8.76 8.95 4.60
C THR A 599 -9.86 8.53 5.58
N ASN A 600 -9.96 9.15 6.77
CA ASN A 600 -10.98 8.80 7.77
C ASN A 600 -12.41 9.00 7.24
N PRO A 601 -12.82 10.20 6.74
CA PRO A 601 -14.15 10.36 6.17
C PRO A 601 -14.36 9.50 4.91
N ALA A 602 -13.33 9.25 4.11
CA ALA A 602 -13.45 8.36 2.94
C ALA A 602 -13.74 6.91 3.37
N SER A 603 -13.03 6.39 4.38
CA SER A 603 -13.25 5.05 4.94
C SER A 603 -14.64 4.92 5.59
N ALA A 604 -15.08 5.95 6.32
CA ALA A 604 -16.43 5.99 6.91
C ALA A 604 -17.54 5.96 5.84
N ALA A 605 -17.39 6.73 4.76
CA ALA A 605 -18.32 6.72 3.64
C ALA A 605 -18.38 5.33 2.97
N MET A 606 -17.22 4.66 2.78
CA MET A 606 -17.16 3.31 2.23
C MET A 606 -17.77 2.24 3.16
N ALA A 607 -17.75 2.47 4.47
CA ALA A 607 -18.44 1.62 5.46
C ALA A 607 -19.94 1.95 5.60
N GLY A 608 -20.49 2.81 4.73
CA GLY A 608 -21.91 3.19 4.71
C GLY A 608 -22.34 4.06 5.90
N MET A 609 -21.42 4.77 6.53
CA MET A 609 -21.69 5.60 7.70
C MET A 609 -22.02 7.05 7.30
N LYS A 610 -22.91 7.68 8.09
CA LYS A 610 -23.21 9.11 8.00
C LYS A 610 -22.21 9.90 8.85
N ILE A 611 -21.48 10.79 8.22
CA ILE A 611 -20.42 11.56 8.87
C ILE A 611 -21.02 12.83 9.49
N VAL A 612 -20.75 13.04 10.77
CA VAL A 612 -21.02 14.27 11.50
C VAL A 612 -19.70 14.88 11.94
N THR A 613 -19.34 16.02 11.35
CA THR A 613 -18.05 16.67 11.62
C THR A 613 -18.11 17.38 12.97
N VAL A 614 -17.11 17.15 13.83
CA VAL A 614 -16.92 17.85 15.10
C VAL A 614 -15.92 19.00 14.91
N ALA A 615 -16.25 20.17 15.45
CA ALA A 615 -15.40 21.36 15.36
C ALA A 615 -14.08 21.19 16.13
N CYS A 616 -13.08 22.00 15.77
CA CYS A 616 -11.86 22.19 16.53
C CYS A 616 -11.83 23.62 17.10
N ASP A 617 -11.21 23.79 18.29
CA ASP A 617 -11.00 25.08 18.91
C ASP A 617 -9.86 25.89 18.22
N ALA A 618 -9.64 27.11 18.64
CA ALA A 618 -8.58 27.97 18.08
C ALA A 618 -7.15 27.46 18.34
N LYS A 619 -6.97 26.49 19.23
CA LYS A 619 -5.69 25.85 19.55
C LYS A 619 -5.49 24.52 18.81
N GLY A 620 -6.46 24.15 17.96
CA GLY A 620 -6.43 22.91 17.19
C GLY A 620 -6.88 21.67 17.95
N ASN A 621 -7.42 21.82 19.17
CA ASN A 621 -8.01 20.70 19.91
C ASN A 621 -9.45 20.45 19.46
N ILE A 622 -9.96 19.25 19.73
CA ILE A 622 -11.39 18.93 19.53
C ILE A 622 -12.24 19.80 20.45
N ASP A 623 -13.24 20.46 19.91
CA ASP A 623 -14.25 21.16 20.70
C ASP A 623 -15.12 20.12 21.42
N VAL A 624 -14.83 19.94 22.73
CA VAL A 624 -15.48 18.90 23.54
C VAL A 624 -16.95 19.20 23.77
N ASP A 625 -17.34 20.46 23.83
CA ASP A 625 -18.75 20.86 24.03
C ASP A 625 -19.57 20.61 22.75
N ASP A 626 -19.00 20.91 21.58
CA ASP A 626 -19.59 20.54 20.28
C ASP A 626 -19.71 19.02 20.13
N LEU A 627 -18.66 18.28 20.53
CA LEU A 627 -18.66 16.80 20.49
C LEU A 627 -19.78 16.23 21.37
N LYS A 628 -19.90 16.67 22.61
CA LYS A 628 -20.94 16.21 23.53
C LYS A 628 -22.34 16.49 23.01
N THR A 629 -22.55 17.72 22.52
CA THR A 629 -23.83 18.12 21.92
C THR A 629 -24.20 17.18 20.77
N LYS A 630 -23.27 16.90 19.85
CA LYS A 630 -23.50 15.99 18.71
C LYS A 630 -23.66 14.53 19.14
N ALA A 631 -22.92 14.07 20.13
CA ALA A 631 -23.08 12.73 20.68
C ALA A 631 -24.47 12.53 21.32
N GLU A 632 -24.98 13.52 22.03
CA GLU A 632 -26.32 13.51 22.61
C GLU A 632 -27.42 13.59 21.54
N GLU A 633 -27.29 14.49 20.56
CA GLU A 633 -28.23 14.63 19.43
C GLU A 633 -28.40 13.33 18.63
N HIS A 634 -27.30 12.60 18.46
CA HIS A 634 -27.26 11.35 17.69
C HIS A 634 -27.22 10.08 18.56
N ALA A 635 -27.44 10.17 19.87
CA ALA A 635 -27.26 9.03 20.80
C ALA A 635 -28.03 7.76 20.39
N SER A 636 -29.19 7.89 19.73
CA SER A 636 -29.98 6.75 19.28
C SER A 636 -29.38 6.04 18.06
N GLU A 637 -28.61 6.74 17.22
CA GLU A 637 -28.06 6.23 15.96
C GLU A 637 -26.51 6.32 15.87
N LEU A 638 -25.84 6.75 16.96
CA LEU A 638 -24.40 6.91 17.03
C LEU A 638 -23.70 5.53 16.96
N CYS A 639 -22.93 5.32 15.91
CA CYS A 639 -22.08 4.14 15.74
C CYS A 639 -20.76 4.31 16.48
N GLY A 640 -20.15 5.50 16.39
CA GLY A 640 -18.87 5.76 17.06
C GLY A 640 -18.24 7.11 16.71
N LEU A 641 -16.98 7.22 17.12
CA LEU A 641 -16.07 8.34 16.84
C LEU A 641 -14.82 7.79 16.14
N MET A 642 -14.36 8.46 15.08
CA MET A 642 -12.99 8.29 14.55
C MET A 642 -12.12 9.44 15.03
N VAL A 643 -11.04 9.14 15.74
CA VAL A 643 -10.09 10.13 16.24
C VAL A 643 -8.65 9.74 15.93
N THR A 644 -7.85 10.68 15.39
CA THR A 644 -6.40 10.53 15.27
C THR A 644 -5.75 11.01 16.57
N TYR A 645 -4.84 10.22 17.16
CA TYR A 645 -4.22 10.58 18.44
C TYR A 645 -2.72 10.20 18.50
N PRO A 646 -1.81 11.14 18.90
CA PRO A 646 -2.09 12.57 19.04
C PRO A 646 -2.65 13.14 17.73
N SER A 647 -3.27 14.33 17.81
CA SER A 647 -3.99 14.88 16.64
C SER A 647 -3.04 15.20 15.48
N THR A 648 -3.57 15.31 14.26
CA THR A 648 -2.83 15.79 13.07
C THR A 648 -2.30 17.23 13.21
N HIS A 649 -2.66 17.93 14.28
CA HIS A 649 -2.07 19.21 14.65
C HIS A 649 -0.75 19.09 15.42
N GLY A 650 -0.27 17.85 15.66
CA GLY A 650 0.96 17.57 16.41
C GLY A 650 0.81 17.74 17.94
N VAL A 651 -0.39 17.70 18.48
CA VAL A 651 -0.68 17.94 19.89
C VAL A 651 -1.47 16.79 20.53
N PHE A 652 -1.20 16.56 21.81
CA PHE A 652 -1.96 15.64 22.66
C PHE A 652 -3.18 16.35 23.26
N GLU A 653 -4.38 15.85 22.94
CA GLU A 653 -5.64 16.31 23.53
C GLU A 653 -5.65 16.01 25.03
N SER A 654 -5.65 17.04 25.89
CA SER A 654 -5.66 16.86 27.34
C SER A 654 -6.96 16.24 27.85
N ARG A 655 -8.08 16.49 27.16
CA ARG A 655 -9.44 16.01 27.49
C ARG A 655 -9.84 14.72 26.77
N ILE A 656 -8.90 13.96 26.22
CA ILE A 656 -9.21 12.78 25.38
C ILE A 656 -10.09 11.74 26.10
N ARG A 657 -9.90 11.52 27.42
CA ARG A 657 -10.74 10.59 28.17
C ARG A 657 -12.18 11.07 28.26
N GLU A 658 -12.40 12.36 28.47
CA GLU A 658 -13.74 12.96 28.51
C GLU A 658 -14.45 12.81 27.13
N ILE A 659 -13.69 12.92 26.05
CA ILE A 659 -14.17 12.69 24.68
C ILE A 659 -14.61 11.22 24.51
N VAL A 660 -13.77 10.28 24.94
CA VAL A 660 -14.05 8.84 24.88
C VAL A 660 -15.29 8.50 25.73
N ASP A 661 -15.36 8.97 26.98
CA ASP A 661 -16.49 8.71 27.88
C ASP A 661 -17.79 9.21 27.27
N ALA A 662 -17.82 10.42 26.68
CA ALA A 662 -19.01 10.98 26.05
C ALA A 662 -19.54 10.14 24.88
N VAL A 663 -18.67 9.52 24.11
CA VAL A 663 -19.06 8.63 22.99
C VAL A 663 -19.60 7.29 23.53
N HIS A 664 -18.94 6.71 24.53
CA HIS A 664 -19.39 5.46 25.16
C HIS A 664 -20.75 5.64 25.87
N ASP A 665 -20.95 6.76 26.61
CA ASP A 665 -22.24 7.08 27.27
C ASP A 665 -23.39 7.19 26.26
N ALA A 666 -23.10 7.66 25.03
CA ALA A 666 -24.04 7.68 23.92
C ALA A 666 -24.19 6.31 23.19
N GLY A 667 -23.49 5.27 23.64
CA GLY A 667 -23.55 3.90 23.08
C GLY A 667 -22.73 3.69 21.82
N GLY A 668 -21.87 4.63 21.42
CA GLY A 668 -20.93 4.52 20.32
C GLY A 668 -19.63 3.79 20.71
N GLN A 669 -18.83 3.42 19.71
CA GLN A 669 -17.49 2.85 19.87
C GLN A 669 -16.43 3.88 19.49
N VAL A 670 -15.23 3.77 20.06
CA VAL A 670 -14.13 4.68 19.76
C VAL A 670 -13.10 3.98 18.88
N TYR A 671 -13.01 4.47 17.63
CA TYR A 671 -11.96 4.08 16.70
C TYR A 671 -10.82 5.11 16.79
N MET A 672 -9.62 4.64 17.13
CA MET A 672 -8.42 5.47 17.14
C MET A 672 -7.54 5.18 15.93
N ASP A 673 -7.28 6.22 15.15
CA ASP A 673 -6.30 6.18 14.07
C ASP A 673 -4.88 6.12 14.67
N GLY A 674 -4.19 5.01 14.45
CA GLY A 674 -2.85 4.74 14.96
C GLY A 674 -1.73 5.20 14.04
N ALA A 675 -1.98 6.10 13.08
CA ALA A 675 -0.94 6.67 12.23
C ALA A 675 0.17 7.36 13.05
N ASN A 676 -0.19 7.97 14.19
CA ASN A 676 0.70 8.72 15.07
C ASN A 676 1.20 7.92 16.29
N MET A 677 1.26 6.58 16.19
CA MET A 677 1.79 5.73 17.27
C MET A 677 3.25 6.03 17.60
N ASN A 678 4.01 6.68 16.72
CA ASN A 678 5.40 7.10 16.98
C ASN A 678 5.54 8.06 18.17
N ALA A 679 4.44 8.69 18.62
CA ALA A 679 4.39 9.50 19.83
C ALA A 679 3.83 8.76 21.05
N GLN A 680 3.38 7.51 20.94
CA GLN A 680 2.63 6.82 21.98
C GLN A 680 3.37 5.63 22.60
N VAL A 681 4.08 4.84 21.78
CA VAL A 681 4.60 3.52 22.18
C VAL A 681 5.44 3.62 23.46
N GLY A 682 5.04 2.86 24.49
CA GLY A 682 5.71 2.82 25.79
C GLY A 682 5.44 3.98 26.73
N LEU A 683 4.76 5.05 26.26
CA LEU A 683 4.41 6.24 27.05
C LEU A 683 2.91 6.34 27.35
N THR A 684 2.09 5.98 26.37
CA THR A 684 0.64 5.81 26.47
C THR A 684 0.20 4.72 25.50
N ASN A 685 -1.09 4.36 25.45
CA ASN A 685 -1.60 3.49 24.41
C ASN A 685 -3.12 3.65 24.21
N PRO A 686 -3.66 3.22 23.03
CA PRO A 686 -5.08 3.32 22.70
C PRO A 686 -6.00 2.69 23.73
N GLY A 687 -5.73 1.44 24.17
CA GLY A 687 -6.57 0.74 25.15
C GLY A 687 -6.59 1.43 26.52
N TYR A 688 -5.46 1.97 26.98
CA TYR A 688 -5.41 2.73 28.23
C TYR A 688 -6.16 4.07 28.14
N ILE A 689 -6.20 4.69 26.97
CA ILE A 689 -6.98 5.89 26.68
C ILE A 689 -8.48 5.57 26.66
N GLY A 690 -8.86 4.39 26.20
CA GLY A 690 -10.24 3.90 26.12
C GLY A 690 -10.74 3.65 24.70
N ALA A 691 -9.84 3.53 23.72
CA ALA A 691 -10.22 3.15 22.36
C ALA A 691 -10.68 1.68 22.31
N ASP A 692 -11.69 1.41 21.48
CA ASP A 692 -12.23 0.05 21.22
C ASP A 692 -11.55 -0.61 20.03
N VAL A 693 -11.16 0.17 19.03
CA VAL A 693 -10.42 -0.27 17.83
C VAL A 693 -9.28 0.70 17.59
N CYS A 694 -8.12 0.17 17.24
CA CYS A 694 -7.00 0.94 16.71
C CYS A 694 -6.42 0.25 15.48
N HIS A 695 -6.38 0.93 14.32
CA HIS A 695 -5.53 0.45 13.23
C HIS A 695 -4.11 0.96 13.43
N LEU A 696 -3.15 0.20 12.93
CA LEU A 696 -1.74 0.57 12.95
C LEU A 696 -1.22 0.69 11.52
N ASN A 697 -0.27 1.59 11.31
CA ASN A 697 0.51 1.67 10.08
C ASN A 697 1.91 1.12 10.37
N LEU A 698 2.14 -0.17 10.06
CA LEU A 698 3.44 -0.80 10.32
C LEU A 698 4.58 -0.17 9.50
N HIS A 699 4.22 0.45 8.38
CA HIS A 699 5.13 1.20 7.50
C HIS A 699 5.48 2.61 8.02
N LYS A 700 5.01 2.99 9.20
CA LYS A 700 5.35 4.24 9.91
C LYS A 700 6.16 3.93 11.15
N THR A 701 5.51 3.84 12.30
CA THR A 701 6.13 3.63 13.62
C THR A 701 6.99 2.37 13.70
N PHE A 702 6.59 1.27 13.06
CA PHE A 702 7.24 -0.03 13.19
C PHE A 702 8.24 -0.34 12.05
N ALA A 703 8.80 0.69 11.43
CA ALA A 703 9.93 0.65 10.51
C ALA A 703 9.77 -0.23 9.26
N MET A 704 8.56 -0.68 8.92
CA MET A 704 8.35 -1.34 7.64
C MET A 704 8.57 -0.30 6.53
N PRO A 705 9.30 -0.60 5.44
CA PRO A 705 9.48 0.35 4.36
C PRO A 705 8.14 0.76 3.76
N HIS A 706 8.07 2.02 3.27
CA HIS A 706 6.88 2.49 2.56
C HIS A 706 6.72 1.83 1.16
N GLY A 707 7.51 0.81 0.86
CA GLY A 707 7.41 -0.01 -0.35
C GLY A 707 7.62 0.76 -1.65
N GLY A 708 8.44 1.80 -1.62
CA GLY A 708 8.56 2.70 -2.76
C GLY A 708 7.27 3.49 -3.01
N GLY A 709 6.63 3.96 -1.94
CA GLY A 709 5.31 4.59 -1.93
C GLY A 709 4.19 3.61 -1.61
N GLY A 710 4.54 2.37 -1.22
CA GLY A 710 3.57 1.34 -0.96
C GLY A 710 2.93 1.39 0.40
N PRO A 711 1.71 0.85 0.53
CA PRO A 711 1.21 0.43 1.81
C PRO A 711 2.06 -0.75 2.30
N GLY A 712 2.22 -0.86 3.58
CA GLY A 712 2.80 -2.06 4.15
C GLY A 712 1.70 -3.00 4.60
N VAL A 713 1.52 -3.11 5.94
CA VAL A 713 0.42 -3.80 6.59
C VAL A 713 -0.27 -2.79 7.51
N GLY A 714 -1.60 -2.85 7.56
CA GLY A 714 -2.44 -1.98 8.40
C GLY A 714 -3.27 -2.78 9.39
N PRO A 715 -2.67 -3.48 10.37
CA PRO A 715 -3.40 -4.34 11.27
C PRO A 715 -4.39 -3.54 12.12
N ILE A 716 -5.45 -4.21 12.55
CA ILE A 716 -6.37 -3.69 13.55
C ILE A 716 -6.20 -4.42 14.86
N CYS A 717 -6.07 -3.66 15.94
CA CYS A 717 -6.17 -4.17 17.30
C CYS A 717 -7.52 -3.78 17.90
N VAL A 718 -8.15 -4.66 18.66
CA VAL A 718 -9.52 -4.48 19.13
C VAL A 718 -9.69 -4.84 20.60
N ALA A 719 -10.64 -4.19 21.27
CA ALA A 719 -11.09 -4.52 22.61
C ALA A 719 -11.74 -5.93 22.67
N ALA A 720 -11.81 -6.52 23.85
CA ALA A 720 -12.26 -7.91 24.02
C ALA A 720 -13.66 -8.21 23.44
N HIS A 721 -14.59 -7.27 23.54
CA HIS A 721 -15.96 -7.41 23.04
C HIS A 721 -16.06 -7.36 21.50
N LEU A 722 -15.04 -6.84 20.83
CA LEU A 722 -14.97 -6.77 19.36
C LEU A 722 -14.18 -7.93 18.73
N ARG A 723 -13.43 -8.70 19.54
CA ARG A 723 -12.63 -9.83 19.06
C ARG A 723 -13.43 -10.84 18.21
N PRO A 724 -14.69 -11.19 18.54
CA PRO A 724 -15.48 -12.15 17.75
C PRO A 724 -15.68 -11.71 16.28
N PHE A 725 -15.59 -10.42 15.99
CA PHE A 725 -15.89 -9.83 14.68
C PHE A 725 -14.66 -9.58 13.79
N LEU A 726 -13.46 -9.99 14.24
CA LEU A 726 -12.23 -9.85 13.43
C LEU A 726 -12.36 -10.57 12.08
N PRO A 727 -11.75 -10.03 10.99
CA PRO A 727 -11.92 -10.54 9.63
C PRO A 727 -11.59 -12.02 9.49
N SER A 728 -12.50 -12.80 8.93
CA SER A 728 -12.33 -14.19 8.54
C SER A 728 -11.71 -14.31 7.12
N HIS A 729 -11.47 -15.55 6.67
CA HIS A 729 -11.02 -15.81 5.31
C HIS A 729 -11.62 -17.14 4.80
N PRO A 730 -12.06 -17.23 3.52
CA PRO A 730 -12.81 -18.42 3.05
C PRO A 730 -11.92 -19.67 2.85
N ILE A 731 -10.59 -19.53 2.83
CA ILE A 731 -9.67 -20.66 2.58
C ILE A 731 -8.84 -20.99 3.83
N ALA A 732 -8.48 -20.01 4.65
CA ALA A 732 -7.66 -20.20 5.84
C ALA A 732 -8.42 -19.82 7.11
N ALA A 733 -8.23 -20.56 8.18
CA ALA A 733 -8.86 -20.28 9.47
C ALA A 733 -8.21 -19.05 10.12
N THR A 734 -8.84 -17.89 9.96
CA THR A 734 -8.46 -16.60 10.58
C THR A 734 -9.68 -15.93 11.19
N GLY A 735 -9.46 -14.89 12.00
CA GLY A 735 -10.51 -14.03 12.52
C GLY A 735 -11.24 -14.57 13.76
N GLY A 736 -12.40 -14.01 14.02
CA GLY A 736 -13.27 -14.36 15.15
C GLY A 736 -14.42 -15.27 14.76
N ASP A 737 -15.12 -15.82 15.76
CA ASP A 737 -16.23 -16.79 15.55
C ASP A 737 -17.46 -16.16 14.83
N GLU A 738 -17.62 -14.85 14.89
CA GLU A 738 -18.63 -14.05 14.19
C GLU A 738 -17.97 -13.05 13.22
N GLY A 739 -16.79 -13.45 12.67
CA GLY A 739 -15.95 -12.58 11.89
C GLY A 739 -16.63 -12.01 10.64
N ILE A 740 -16.34 -10.73 10.33
CA ILE A 740 -16.69 -10.18 9.02
C ILE A 740 -15.96 -10.98 7.93
N THR A 741 -16.48 -10.97 6.72
CA THR A 741 -15.81 -11.58 5.56
C THR A 741 -14.47 -10.88 5.24
N ALA A 742 -13.68 -11.46 4.33
CA ALA A 742 -12.31 -11.03 4.05
C ALA A 742 -12.21 -9.55 3.67
N VAL A 743 -11.10 -8.91 4.07
CA VAL A 743 -10.75 -7.52 3.74
C VAL A 743 -9.51 -7.42 2.83
N ALA A 744 -8.83 -8.55 2.58
CA ALA A 744 -7.73 -8.68 1.63
C ALA A 744 -7.77 -10.07 0.98
N SER A 745 -7.13 -10.21 -0.20
CA SER A 745 -7.11 -11.49 -0.94
C SER A 745 -6.35 -12.61 -0.20
N ALA A 746 -5.35 -12.26 0.60
CA ALA A 746 -4.56 -13.22 1.36
C ALA A 746 -4.93 -13.21 2.85
N PRO A 747 -4.85 -14.36 3.55
CA PRO A 747 -5.29 -14.49 4.95
C PRO A 747 -4.58 -13.56 5.94
N TRP A 748 -3.31 -13.24 5.68
CA TRP A 748 -2.46 -12.38 6.51
C TRP A 748 -1.90 -11.19 5.71
N GLY A 749 -2.64 -10.73 4.69
CA GLY A 749 -2.30 -9.58 3.88
C GLY A 749 -0.90 -9.67 3.26
N SER A 750 -0.05 -8.66 3.47
CA SER A 750 1.32 -8.61 2.96
C SER A 750 2.30 -9.35 3.89
N ALA A 751 2.15 -10.65 4.03
CA ALA A 751 2.82 -11.47 5.05
C ALA A 751 4.36 -11.46 4.95
N LEU A 752 4.95 -11.32 3.74
CA LEU A 752 6.40 -11.24 3.56
C LEU A 752 7.01 -10.03 4.29
N LEU A 753 6.24 -8.98 4.56
CA LEU A 753 6.74 -7.79 5.26
C LEU A 753 6.69 -7.91 6.79
N LEU A 754 5.95 -8.88 7.34
CA LEU A 754 5.78 -9.04 8.80
C LEU A 754 7.10 -9.27 9.54
N PRO A 755 8.09 -10.01 9.01
CA PRO A 755 9.40 -10.17 9.63
C PRO A 755 10.12 -8.85 9.94
N ILE A 756 9.86 -7.77 9.18
CA ILE A 756 10.47 -6.44 9.39
C ILE A 756 9.99 -5.85 10.72
N THR A 757 8.67 -5.73 10.88
CA THR A 757 8.08 -5.21 12.14
C THR A 757 8.37 -6.13 13.32
N TYR A 758 8.31 -7.44 13.11
CA TYR A 758 8.69 -8.42 14.12
C TYR A 758 10.15 -8.18 14.60
N GLY A 759 11.08 -8.01 13.66
CA GLY A 759 12.48 -7.70 13.95
C GLY A 759 12.66 -6.38 14.67
N TYR A 760 11.95 -5.33 14.24
CA TYR A 760 11.98 -4.02 14.89
C TYR A 760 11.59 -4.12 16.37
N ILE A 761 10.47 -4.80 16.67
CA ILE A 761 10.00 -5.00 18.04
C ILE A 761 10.97 -5.88 18.85
N LYS A 762 11.46 -7.00 18.26
CA LYS A 762 12.37 -7.92 18.97
C LYS A 762 13.76 -7.34 19.21
N MET A 763 14.29 -6.52 18.31
CA MET A 763 15.61 -5.92 18.50
C MET A 763 15.58 -4.68 19.40
N LEU A 764 14.50 -3.90 19.41
CA LEU A 764 14.36 -2.80 20.36
C LEU A 764 13.95 -3.26 21.76
N GLY A 765 13.06 -4.26 21.84
CA GLY A 765 12.44 -4.64 23.11
C GLY A 765 11.58 -3.52 23.70
N GLY A 766 11.01 -3.74 24.87
CA GLY A 766 10.14 -2.75 25.52
C GLY A 766 10.80 -1.40 25.81
N ASP A 767 12.03 -1.44 26.32
CA ASP A 767 12.80 -0.23 26.67
C ASP A 767 13.26 0.54 25.43
N GLY A 768 13.73 -0.16 24.39
CA GLY A 768 14.16 0.47 23.15
C GLY A 768 13.01 1.12 22.38
N LEU A 769 11.83 0.50 22.35
CA LEU A 769 10.61 1.07 21.75
C LEU A 769 10.20 2.37 22.47
N ARG A 770 10.21 2.36 23.82
CA ARG A 770 9.94 3.56 24.61
C ARG A 770 10.95 4.66 24.30
N ARG A 771 12.26 4.34 24.31
CA ARG A 771 13.34 5.29 24.00
C ARG A 771 13.19 5.88 22.59
N ALA A 772 12.80 5.09 21.61
CA ALA A 772 12.52 5.57 20.24
C ALA A 772 11.41 6.63 20.24
N THR A 773 10.29 6.37 20.92
CA THR A 773 9.20 7.33 21.08
C THR A 773 9.65 8.61 21.81
N GLU A 774 10.41 8.49 22.89
CA GLU A 774 10.97 9.63 23.62
C GLU A 774 11.85 10.49 22.72
N MET A 775 12.71 9.87 21.90
CA MET A 775 13.59 10.61 20.98
C MET A 775 12.84 11.25 19.82
N ALA A 776 11.78 10.66 19.28
CA ALA A 776 10.92 11.31 18.31
C ALA A 776 10.31 12.62 18.85
N ILE A 777 9.88 12.61 20.12
CA ILE A 777 9.34 13.80 20.80
C ILE A 777 10.47 14.83 21.06
N VAL A 778 11.66 14.40 21.48
CA VAL A 778 12.83 15.27 21.66
C VAL A 778 13.20 15.95 20.36
N ASN A 779 13.32 15.20 19.25
CA ASN A 779 13.71 15.73 17.96
C ASN A 779 12.74 16.81 17.46
N ALA A 780 11.43 16.57 17.54
CA ALA A 780 10.42 17.56 17.14
C ALA A 780 10.46 18.83 18.00
N ASN A 781 10.59 18.69 19.33
CA ASN A 781 10.68 19.84 20.21
C ASN A 781 12.01 20.61 20.10
N TYR A 782 13.12 19.90 19.80
CA TYR A 782 14.41 20.53 19.49
C TYR A 782 14.29 21.43 18.27
N MET A 783 13.77 20.90 17.15
CA MET A 783 13.61 21.68 15.92
C MET A 783 12.63 22.83 16.10
N SER A 784 11.49 22.61 16.77
CA SER A 784 10.52 23.66 17.08
C SER A 784 11.15 24.79 17.90
N SER A 785 11.96 24.47 18.91
CA SER A 785 12.62 25.48 19.77
C SER A 785 13.74 26.21 19.04
N ALA A 786 14.55 25.49 18.24
CA ALA A 786 15.65 26.07 17.49
C ALA A 786 15.17 27.01 16.35
N LEU A 787 14.04 26.70 15.73
CA LEU A 787 13.44 27.52 14.67
C LEU A 787 12.55 28.66 15.18
N ALA A 788 12.24 28.72 16.49
CA ALA A 788 11.24 29.63 17.05
C ALA A 788 11.48 31.15 16.77
N ALA A 789 12.74 31.55 16.58
CA ALA A 789 13.07 32.93 16.22
C ALA A 789 12.70 33.30 14.78
N GLU A 790 12.66 32.32 13.86
CA GLU A 790 12.46 32.50 12.43
C GLU A 790 11.08 32.02 11.96
N TYR A 791 10.56 30.92 12.53
CA TYR A 791 9.31 30.31 12.16
C TYR A 791 8.46 30.05 13.41
N ARG A 792 7.23 30.52 13.41
CA ARG A 792 6.27 30.19 14.46
C ARG A 792 5.79 28.76 14.30
N THR A 793 5.75 28.01 15.40
CA THR A 793 4.99 26.76 15.45
C THR A 793 3.49 27.09 15.53
N TYR A 794 2.68 26.62 14.59
CA TYR A 794 1.29 27.02 14.42
C TYR A 794 0.42 26.54 15.57
N TYR A 795 0.54 25.27 15.95
CA TYR A 795 -0.14 24.66 17.10
C TYR A 795 0.85 24.07 18.10
N SER A 796 0.55 24.19 19.37
CA SER A 796 1.28 23.57 20.46
C SER A 796 0.32 23.18 21.58
N GLY A 797 0.73 22.23 22.44
CA GLY A 797 -0.01 21.87 23.64
C GLY A 797 -0.07 23.01 24.68
N GLU A 798 -0.76 22.79 25.78
CA GLU A 798 -0.95 23.76 26.88
C GLU A 798 0.37 24.30 27.45
N THR A 799 1.42 23.49 27.41
CA THR A 799 2.78 23.81 27.87
C THR A 799 3.67 24.50 26.83
N GLY A 800 3.14 24.72 25.58
CA GLY A 800 3.90 25.24 24.45
C GLY A 800 4.77 24.20 23.76
N ARG A 801 4.59 22.91 24.07
CA ARG A 801 5.32 21.77 23.46
C ARG A 801 4.51 21.10 22.36
N VAL A 802 5.21 20.41 21.45
CA VAL A 802 4.62 19.59 20.39
C VAL A 802 4.81 18.09 20.71
N GLY A 803 4.09 17.23 20.00
CA GLY A 803 4.30 15.78 20.02
C GLY A 803 5.58 15.38 19.28
N HIS A 804 5.45 14.44 18.35
CA HIS A 804 6.54 13.94 17.51
C HIS A 804 6.67 14.69 16.17
N GLU A 805 5.81 15.64 15.91
CA GLU A 805 5.75 16.47 14.70
C GLU A 805 5.33 17.89 15.05
N MET A 806 5.57 18.83 14.13
CA MET A 806 5.24 20.25 14.30
C MET A 806 4.75 20.85 12.98
N ILE A 807 3.94 21.92 13.09
CA ILE A 807 3.46 22.69 11.94
C ILE A 807 4.15 24.05 11.95
N LEU A 808 4.97 24.33 10.93
CA LEU A 808 5.60 25.64 10.73
C LEU A 808 4.65 26.57 9.96
N ASP A 809 4.44 27.76 10.49
CA ASP A 809 3.53 28.78 9.99
C ASP A 809 4.17 29.59 8.87
N LEU A 810 3.60 29.54 7.68
CA LEU A 810 3.96 30.32 6.49
C LEU A 810 2.80 31.21 6.01
N THR A 811 1.71 31.33 6.78
CA THR A 811 0.46 31.99 6.35
C THR A 811 0.66 33.43 5.88
N ASN A 812 1.67 34.11 6.39
CA ASN A 812 1.97 35.50 6.03
C ASN A 812 2.98 35.63 4.87
N PHE A 813 3.71 34.58 4.48
CA PHE A 813 4.82 34.66 3.49
C PHE A 813 4.34 35.20 2.14
N LYS A 814 3.15 34.81 1.71
CA LYS A 814 2.59 35.28 0.44
C LYS A 814 2.28 36.78 0.47
N HIS A 815 1.78 37.28 1.59
CA HIS A 815 1.51 38.70 1.77
C HIS A 815 2.82 39.52 1.90
N ASP A 816 3.76 39.04 2.73
CA ASP A 816 4.95 39.78 3.09
C ASP A 816 6.05 39.74 2.02
N TYR A 817 6.20 38.59 1.33
CA TYR A 817 7.28 38.35 0.39
C TYR A 817 6.83 37.99 -1.03
N GLY A 818 5.54 37.73 -1.22
CA GLY A 818 5.00 37.21 -2.49
C GLY A 818 5.33 35.72 -2.76
N ILE A 819 5.77 34.98 -1.76
CA ILE A 819 6.23 33.57 -1.80
C ILE A 819 5.21 32.69 -1.11
N ASP A 820 4.80 31.58 -1.69
CA ASP A 820 3.91 30.58 -1.07
C ASP A 820 4.69 29.36 -0.55
N CYS A 821 4.02 28.47 0.19
CA CYS A 821 4.65 27.28 0.77
C CYS A 821 5.19 26.31 -0.31
N GLY A 822 4.59 26.30 -1.51
CA GLY A 822 5.05 25.51 -2.65
C GLY A 822 6.39 25.99 -3.19
N ASP A 823 6.60 27.31 -3.26
CA ASP A 823 7.86 27.90 -3.67
C ASP A 823 9.00 27.53 -2.71
N ILE A 824 8.74 27.55 -1.39
CA ILE A 824 9.70 27.14 -0.35
C ILE A 824 10.01 25.64 -0.49
N ALA A 825 9.00 24.82 -0.75
CA ALA A 825 9.20 23.39 -0.98
C ALA A 825 10.10 23.12 -2.21
N HIS A 826 9.86 23.81 -3.31
CA HIS A 826 10.72 23.71 -4.49
C HIS A 826 12.15 24.20 -4.20
N ARG A 827 12.30 25.27 -3.40
CA ARG A 827 13.61 25.77 -3.04
C ARG A 827 14.41 24.80 -2.15
N LEU A 828 13.75 24.05 -1.23
CA LEU A 828 14.37 22.98 -0.46
C LEU A 828 15.02 21.90 -1.34
N MET A 829 14.46 21.62 -2.52
CA MET A 829 15.05 20.66 -3.48
C MET A 829 16.44 21.09 -3.95
N ASP A 830 16.69 22.41 -4.12
CA ASP A 830 18.01 22.94 -4.46
C ASP A 830 19.02 22.74 -3.32
N TYR A 831 18.54 22.63 -2.07
CA TYR A 831 19.34 22.29 -0.91
C TYR A 831 19.51 20.77 -0.70
N GLY A 832 18.90 19.94 -1.57
CA GLY A 832 19.00 18.50 -1.51
C GLY A 832 18.05 17.87 -0.49
N PHE A 833 16.95 18.54 -0.14
CA PHE A 833 15.92 18.02 0.75
C PHE A 833 14.59 17.79 0.04
N HIS A 834 13.94 16.67 0.37
CA HIS A 834 12.53 16.52 0.14
C HIS A 834 11.77 17.41 1.13
N ALA A 835 10.88 18.25 0.65
CA ALA A 835 10.14 19.15 1.53
C ALA A 835 9.18 18.38 2.46
N PRO A 836 8.83 18.95 3.61
CA PRO A 836 7.77 18.44 4.48
C PRO A 836 6.39 18.44 3.80
N THR A 837 5.38 17.89 4.47
CA THR A 837 3.98 17.93 4.00
C THR A 837 3.48 19.37 3.92
N LEU A 838 2.91 19.72 2.75
CA LEU A 838 2.46 21.08 2.43
C LEU A 838 0.97 21.27 2.74
N SER A 839 0.63 22.44 3.27
CA SER A 839 -0.75 22.91 3.42
C SER A 839 -1.71 21.89 4.04
N PHE A 840 -1.23 21.11 5.01
CA PHE A 840 -2.01 20.13 5.74
C PHE A 840 -1.58 20.10 7.22
N PRO A 841 -2.53 20.04 8.17
CA PRO A 841 -3.98 20.24 8.01
C PRO A 841 -4.37 21.72 7.81
N VAL A 842 -3.42 22.64 7.90
CA VAL A 842 -3.60 24.10 7.75
C VAL A 842 -3.02 24.57 6.43
N HIS A 843 -3.72 25.43 5.73
CA HIS A 843 -3.26 26.02 4.48
C HIS A 843 -2.04 26.92 4.70
N GLU A 844 -1.10 26.97 3.75
CA GLU A 844 0.17 27.73 3.83
C GLU A 844 0.98 27.38 5.09
N THR A 845 1.23 26.11 5.30
CA THR A 845 2.08 25.59 6.39
C THR A 845 2.97 24.44 5.90
N LEU A 846 4.01 24.13 6.68
CA LEU A 846 4.84 22.94 6.52
C LEU A 846 4.69 22.06 7.76
N MET A 847 4.25 20.81 7.58
CA MET A 847 4.21 19.84 8.66
C MET A 847 5.47 18.98 8.64
N VAL A 848 6.28 19.12 9.69
CA VAL A 848 7.62 18.53 9.85
C VAL A 848 7.57 17.42 10.90
N GLU A 849 7.99 16.23 10.53
CA GLU A 849 8.16 15.08 11.42
C GLU A 849 9.60 14.55 11.31
N PRO A 850 10.51 14.93 12.22
CA PRO A 850 11.80 14.28 12.35
C PRO A 850 11.60 13.00 13.17
N THR A 851 11.94 11.85 12.58
CA THR A 851 11.82 10.58 13.29
C THR A 851 12.94 10.39 14.30
N GLU A 852 12.83 9.38 15.17
CA GLU A 852 13.88 9.03 16.13
C GLU A 852 15.19 8.58 15.46
N SER A 853 15.12 8.17 14.19
CA SER A 853 16.30 7.66 13.45
C SER A 853 17.23 8.76 12.93
N GLU A 854 16.80 10.02 12.95
CA GLU A 854 17.57 11.12 12.38
C GLU A 854 18.68 11.61 13.32
N PRO A 855 19.92 11.74 12.84
CA PRO A 855 21.00 12.31 13.62
C PRO A 855 20.83 13.85 13.75
N LYS A 856 21.34 14.40 14.88
CA LYS A 856 21.28 15.84 15.13
C LYS A 856 21.87 16.67 13.99
N ALA A 857 22.98 16.23 13.42
CA ALA A 857 23.65 16.94 12.32
C ALA A 857 22.76 17.11 11.07
N GLU A 858 21.91 16.12 10.77
CA GLU A 858 20.99 16.20 9.64
C GLU A 858 19.82 17.15 9.91
N MET A 859 19.29 17.12 11.14
CA MET A 859 18.28 18.09 11.59
C MET A 859 18.84 19.52 11.55
N ASP A 860 20.08 19.72 11.98
CA ASP A 860 20.75 21.02 11.94
C ASP A 860 20.91 21.52 10.50
N ARG A 861 21.33 20.66 9.54
CA ARG A 861 21.39 20.99 8.11
C ARG A 861 20.05 21.44 7.55
N PHE A 862 18.98 20.72 7.89
CA PHE A 862 17.63 21.05 7.43
C PHE A 862 17.15 22.39 8.00
N MET A 863 17.40 22.64 9.29
CA MET A 863 17.05 23.91 9.92
C MET A 863 17.87 25.09 9.34
N GLU A 864 19.17 24.90 9.08
CA GLU A 864 20.01 25.90 8.41
C GLU A 864 19.47 26.24 7.02
N ALA A 865 19.05 25.23 6.24
CA ALA A 865 18.42 25.44 4.94
C ALA A 865 17.14 26.28 5.06
N LEU A 866 16.23 25.94 5.99
CA LEU A 866 15.01 26.73 6.22
C LEU A 866 15.28 28.18 6.62
N VAL A 867 16.21 28.42 7.55
CA VAL A 867 16.61 29.77 7.97
C VAL A 867 17.19 30.58 6.80
N HIS A 868 18.02 29.94 5.97
CA HIS A 868 18.58 30.58 4.79
C HIS A 868 17.51 30.90 3.74
N ILE A 869 16.60 29.98 3.45
CA ILE A 869 15.47 30.20 2.53
C ILE A 869 14.60 31.38 3.00
N LYS A 870 14.34 31.52 4.30
CA LYS A 870 13.60 32.68 4.81
C LYS A 870 14.30 34.01 4.47
N ARG A 871 15.63 34.08 4.64
CA ARG A 871 16.41 35.25 4.27
C ARG A 871 16.36 35.53 2.76
N GLU A 872 16.35 34.45 1.93
CA GLU A 872 16.14 34.59 0.49
C GLU A 872 14.73 35.17 0.18
N CYS A 873 13.68 34.72 0.90
CA CYS A 873 12.32 35.26 0.79
C CYS A 873 12.27 36.76 1.15
N GLU A 874 12.93 37.15 2.25
CA GLU A 874 13.02 38.56 2.68
C GLU A 874 13.74 39.44 1.64
N ALA A 875 14.84 38.95 1.05
CA ALA A 875 15.59 39.65 0.00
C ALA A 875 14.83 39.70 -1.33
N ALA A 876 13.94 38.73 -1.59
CA ALA A 876 13.15 38.62 -2.82
C ALA A 876 11.85 39.45 -2.78
N ALA A 877 11.51 40.08 -1.66
CA ALA A 877 10.25 40.79 -1.50
C ALA A 877 10.04 41.86 -2.60
N GLY A 878 8.93 41.80 -3.31
CA GLY A 878 8.59 42.67 -4.43
C GLY A 878 9.29 42.37 -5.77
N GLN A 879 10.07 41.30 -5.88
CA GLN A 879 10.72 40.85 -7.11
C GLN A 879 9.97 39.66 -7.69
N GLU A 880 9.54 39.71 -8.93
CA GLU A 880 8.87 38.58 -9.61
C GLU A 880 9.88 37.50 -10.03
N ASP A 881 11.05 37.89 -10.56
CA ASP A 881 12.13 37.00 -10.94
C ASP A 881 13.13 36.88 -9.76
N ASN A 882 13.02 35.82 -9.01
CA ASN A 882 13.83 35.57 -7.83
C ASN A 882 14.18 34.09 -7.64
N VAL A 883 15.21 33.81 -6.84
CA VAL A 883 15.78 32.48 -6.65
C VAL A 883 14.81 31.47 -6.03
N VAL A 884 13.85 31.93 -5.22
CA VAL A 884 12.88 31.06 -4.54
C VAL A 884 11.75 30.61 -5.51
N ARG A 885 11.18 31.56 -6.24
CA ARG A 885 10.09 31.30 -7.19
C ARG A 885 10.51 30.45 -8.39
N ASN A 886 11.77 30.61 -8.83
CA ASN A 886 12.29 29.87 -9.98
C ASN A 886 12.81 28.47 -9.63
N ALA A 887 12.89 28.12 -8.35
CA ALA A 887 13.29 26.79 -7.91
C ALA A 887 12.29 25.71 -8.38
N PRO A 888 12.75 24.46 -8.54
CA PRO A 888 14.12 24.00 -8.43
C PRO A 888 14.94 24.29 -9.72
N HIS A 889 16.26 24.51 -9.55
CA HIS A 889 17.19 24.82 -10.65
C HIS A 889 17.88 23.55 -11.17
N THR A 890 17.72 23.27 -12.46
CA THR A 890 18.36 22.10 -13.08
C THR A 890 19.83 22.39 -13.46
N ALA A 891 20.64 21.33 -13.58
CA ALA A 891 22.02 21.46 -14.05
C ALA A 891 22.09 22.06 -15.44
N VAL A 892 21.14 21.77 -16.34
CA VAL A 892 21.07 22.31 -17.70
C VAL A 892 20.81 23.82 -17.69
N GLU A 893 19.90 24.27 -16.82
CA GLU A 893 19.62 25.70 -16.64
C GLU A 893 20.84 26.46 -16.11
N ILE A 894 21.49 25.92 -15.05
CA ILE A 894 22.73 26.52 -14.49
C ILE A 894 23.85 26.60 -15.50
N ALA A 895 24.03 25.63 -16.40
CA ALA A 895 25.04 25.58 -17.41
C ALA A 895 24.71 26.40 -18.68
N GLY A 896 23.43 26.73 -18.88
CA GLY A 896 22.90 27.42 -20.04
C GLY A 896 23.06 28.95 -20.00
N GLU A 897 22.27 29.69 -20.81
CA GLU A 897 22.17 31.13 -20.74
C GLU A 897 21.52 31.56 -19.41
N TRP A 898 22.05 32.62 -18.80
CA TRP A 898 21.59 33.08 -17.49
C TRP A 898 21.12 34.52 -17.55
N SER A 899 19.83 34.74 -17.44
CA SER A 899 19.20 36.05 -17.49
C SER A 899 18.63 36.54 -16.17
N HIS A 900 18.73 35.72 -15.12
CA HIS A 900 18.17 36.02 -13.79
C HIS A 900 18.96 37.09 -13.06
N PRO A 901 18.33 37.93 -12.19
CA PRO A 901 18.99 38.98 -11.44
C PRO A 901 19.88 38.46 -10.29
N TYR A 902 19.80 37.17 -9.97
CA TYR A 902 20.63 36.48 -8.98
C TYR A 902 21.69 35.61 -9.66
N SER A 903 22.74 35.25 -8.93
CA SER A 903 23.88 34.51 -9.50
C SER A 903 23.57 33.00 -9.58
N ARG A 904 24.26 32.30 -10.51
CA ARG A 904 24.27 30.82 -10.59
C ARG A 904 24.69 30.16 -9.27
N ARG A 905 25.59 30.83 -8.51
CA ARG A 905 26.06 30.33 -7.22
C ARG A 905 24.94 30.36 -6.17
N GLU A 906 24.19 31.46 -6.08
CA GLU A 906 23.03 31.59 -5.21
C GLU A 906 21.96 30.54 -5.56
N ALA A 907 21.74 30.29 -6.85
CA ALA A 907 20.82 29.27 -7.31
C ALA A 907 21.24 27.82 -6.90
N ALA A 908 22.50 27.47 -7.21
CA ALA A 908 22.97 26.08 -7.11
C ALA A 908 23.67 25.73 -5.78
N PHE A 909 24.38 26.69 -5.17
CA PHE A 909 25.23 26.46 -3.99
C PHE A 909 25.04 27.55 -2.92
N PRO A 910 23.81 27.75 -2.41
CA PRO A 910 23.51 28.78 -1.44
C PRO A 910 24.26 28.62 -0.12
N LEU A 911 24.56 27.40 0.30
CA LEU A 911 25.35 27.05 1.49
C LEU A 911 26.57 26.21 1.13
N GLY A 912 27.62 26.30 1.94
CA GLY A 912 28.93 25.70 1.63
C GLY A 912 28.89 24.18 1.55
N TRP A 913 28.15 23.50 2.45
CA TRP A 913 28.06 22.04 2.51
C TRP A 913 27.33 21.43 1.30
N ILE A 914 26.51 22.19 0.58
CA ILE A 914 25.81 21.69 -0.62
C ILE A 914 26.80 21.24 -1.70
N ALA A 915 27.98 21.88 -1.78
CA ALA A 915 28.98 21.53 -2.78
C ALA A 915 29.59 20.14 -2.60
N GLU A 916 29.51 19.56 -1.39
CA GLU A 916 30.07 18.25 -1.08
C GLU A 916 29.23 17.11 -1.70
N ALA A 917 27.90 17.29 -1.74
CA ALA A 917 26.97 16.27 -2.24
C ALA A 917 25.74 16.94 -2.92
N LYS A 918 25.96 17.73 -3.97
CA LYS A 918 24.89 18.43 -4.68
C LYS A 918 23.95 17.47 -5.38
N PHE A 919 22.70 17.44 -4.96
CA PHE A 919 21.62 16.89 -5.76
C PHE A 919 21.19 17.87 -6.86
N TRP A 920 21.07 17.37 -8.08
CA TRP A 920 20.59 18.16 -9.21
C TRP A 920 19.19 17.76 -9.60
N PRO A 921 18.16 18.60 -9.35
CA PRO A 921 16.81 18.34 -9.85
C PRO A 921 16.82 18.06 -11.35
N TYR A 922 16.14 16.98 -11.76
CA TYR A 922 16.14 16.56 -13.16
C TYR A 922 15.25 17.47 -14.03
N VAL A 923 14.17 17.98 -13.45
CA VAL A 923 13.22 18.93 -14.07
C VAL A 923 13.07 20.16 -13.17
N SER A 924 12.69 21.29 -13.75
CA SER A 924 12.28 22.48 -13.00
C SER A 924 10.81 22.35 -12.56
N LYS A 925 10.20 23.41 -12.03
CA LYS A 925 8.81 23.45 -11.55
C LYS A 925 7.83 22.94 -12.60
N ILE A 926 7.03 21.93 -12.27
CA ILE A 926 6.14 21.23 -13.20
C ILE A 926 4.79 21.94 -13.34
N ASP A 927 4.27 22.05 -14.57
CA ASP A 927 2.92 22.52 -14.85
C ASP A 927 1.89 21.38 -14.65
N ASN A 928 1.35 21.29 -13.43
CA ASN A 928 0.32 20.30 -13.08
C ASN A 928 -0.95 20.51 -13.92
N GLY A 929 -1.33 21.74 -14.18
CA GLY A 929 -2.54 22.09 -14.94
C GLY A 929 -2.45 21.67 -16.41
N TYR A 930 -1.26 21.76 -17.01
CA TYR A 930 -1.02 21.25 -18.36
C TYR A 930 -1.19 19.74 -18.42
N GLY A 931 -0.57 19.00 -17.48
CA GLY A 931 -0.65 17.54 -17.42
C GLY A 931 -2.08 17.01 -17.25
N ASP A 932 -2.88 17.65 -16.39
CA ASP A 932 -4.28 17.25 -16.18
C ASP A 932 -5.19 17.52 -17.40
N ARG A 933 -4.92 18.63 -18.15
CA ARG A 933 -5.69 18.96 -19.37
C ARG A 933 -5.28 18.13 -20.57
N ASN A 934 -4.02 17.72 -20.65
CA ASN A 934 -3.44 16.97 -21.78
C ASN A 934 -2.99 15.57 -21.32
N LEU A 935 -3.85 14.83 -20.66
CA LEU A 935 -3.52 13.58 -20.00
C LEU A 935 -2.91 12.54 -20.97
N VAL A 936 -1.65 12.22 -20.75
CA VAL A 936 -0.95 11.10 -21.37
C VAL A 936 -0.44 10.22 -20.23
N CYS A 937 -0.94 8.99 -20.10
CA CYS A 937 -0.64 8.07 -18.98
C CYS A 937 0.06 6.79 -19.44
N ARG A 938 0.82 6.85 -20.50
CA ARG A 938 1.65 5.76 -21.04
C ARG A 938 2.95 6.31 -21.60
N CYS A 939 3.96 5.44 -21.74
CA CYS A 939 5.19 5.78 -22.45
C CYS A 939 4.85 6.18 -23.89
N THR A 940 5.37 7.30 -24.32
CA THR A 940 5.37 7.73 -25.74
C THR A 940 6.71 7.32 -26.36
N GLU A 941 6.73 7.10 -27.68
CA GLU A 941 7.93 6.75 -28.45
C GLU A 941 9.12 7.68 -28.19
#